data_5cd35557ca3ae11d8d8677c96aa0b861
#
_entry.id   5cd35557ca3ae11d8d8677c96aa0b861
#
_cell.length_a   1.000
_cell.length_b   1.000
_cell.length_c   1.000
_cell.angle_alpha   90.00
_cell.angle_beta   90.00
_cell.angle_gamma   90.00
#
_symmetry.space_group_name_H-M   'P 1'
#
loop_
_entity.id
_entity.type
_entity.pdbx_description
1 polymer ?
#
loop_
_entity_poly.entity_id
_entity_poly.type
_entity_poly.pdbx_seq_one_letter_code
_entity_poly.pdbx_strand_id
1 'polypeptide(L)'
;MNEMMNNGATRRGMRRSLMMVAIAGALGAGGVTLPVSAQEANASAVDSSGAKTLEAVSVVGSRIRRKDETAASPVFTMERSEIESTGVVSVGELLQELPSVGSSFNSTGSGGTSHGSSSLNLRNLGANRSLVLVNGRRWVNGAGTRGFRDFVDLNTIPLAAVERVEVLLDGATAIYGADAIAGVVNIITYSSFDGLKLSSYVGTTDKGDGFTHNEDFLWGKSGDWGSALVSATVASSKEILAGDRDFSNAPLQGLSRNTPAGRFKNSTAVGSFGTKAFVRDGSGGYRPDVPATDVYNETPDTTLVGPLDRAGLYGQLRFHLGDSVTFVTEGLYNTRESSQRFPAATPRIRGGDGMTIPANHPFNPFGVPFQGSGTSFEVVRMITELGPRINTQNVNTMRLAAGFEGDFTNGWSWNSFYTYAQNKAKWTSANQIDLDKVALALGPNDRCVANGCVPLNIFGAITPDMADYIRADGVDRNGTKQHDFTANLTGDLFALPAGMLAFAAGVEYRKESGFDEPSAYFNQTPEFISYSRKTTSAPRLPTSGSYDLKEAYVEFNVPLLADLPLVKQLELSAATRHSRYSTFGGTTNSKLGLVWRPWDDLMVRSTWAQGFRAPSINELYAGLRQTNLPAIDPCNGGGAGKPGCVGVPASYNQSNYSGGSILSTVGGNPDLQPETSVNRSTGFIYTPGFAKGLSWSVDWYDIDLKEAISSFGSQNLLNLCASTGQRCNLVTRDSSGEIVNLIDGPINLNRIKASGVDTTLRYQLPKMAAGNFDLMFNAAYLSAFDRYDTLPNGQVRVATRAGKADIARESFPRWKANTSLDWSRGLWSANWSMHYIGNTDEGAAPGYGRIPVQLTHDVWGAYTLQSQPVTFTVGVQNLFDKEPPLSYVNGGDLNFDMSTYNPRGRFIYVKAAINL
;
A
#
# COMPACT_ATOMS: atom_id res chain seq x y z
N MET A 1 -29.69 -9.63 21.84
CA MET A 1 -28.38 -9.95 21.19
C MET A 1 -28.56 -10.76 19.91
N ASN A 2 -29.43 -11.75 19.84
CA ASN A 2 -29.71 -12.52 18.60
C ASN A 2 -30.44 -11.72 17.49
N GLU A 3 -31.27 -10.74 17.81
CA GLU A 3 -32.00 -9.95 16.80
C GLU A 3 -31.14 -8.87 16.12
N MET A 4 -30.11 -8.28 16.80
CA MET A 4 -29.17 -7.34 16.18
C MET A 4 -28.16 -8.02 15.27
N MET A 5 -27.74 -9.25 15.58
CA MET A 5 -26.87 -10.04 14.67
C MET A 5 -27.61 -10.52 13.43
N ASN A 6 -28.90 -10.85 13.55
CA ASN A 6 -29.74 -11.30 12.43
C ASN A 6 -30.08 -10.16 11.45
N ASN A 7 -30.27 -8.92 11.92
CA ASN A 7 -30.54 -7.77 11.04
C ASN A 7 -29.29 -7.30 10.24
N GLY A 8 -28.07 -7.54 10.74
CA GLY A 8 -26.83 -7.29 10.00
C GLY A 8 -26.60 -8.31 8.88
N ALA A 9 -26.86 -9.58 9.16
CA ALA A 9 -26.68 -10.68 8.20
C ALA A 9 -27.74 -10.65 7.09
N THR A 10 -29.00 -10.31 7.40
CA THR A 10 -30.07 -10.19 6.40
C THR A 10 -29.92 -8.99 5.48
N ARG A 11 -29.42 -7.85 5.97
CA ARG A 11 -29.07 -6.69 5.10
C ARG A 11 -27.84 -6.95 4.24
N ARG A 12 -26.86 -7.73 4.71
CA ARG A 12 -25.70 -8.17 3.91
C ARG A 12 -26.10 -9.17 2.83
N GLY A 13 -26.97 -10.13 3.13
CA GLY A 13 -27.54 -11.05 2.16
C GLY A 13 -28.36 -10.36 1.08
N MET A 14 -29.17 -9.36 1.45
CA MET A 14 -30.04 -8.63 0.53
C MET A 14 -29.27 -7.71 -0.45
N ARG A 15 -28.13 -7.10 -0.05
CA ARG A 15 -27.27 -6.33 -0.97
C ARG A 15 -26.49 -7.24 -1.93
N ARG A 16 -26.06 -8.42 -1.48
CA ARG A 16 -25.42 -9.44 -2.34
C ARG A 16 -26.44 -10.03 -3.32
N SER A 17 -27.67 -10.30 -2.90
CA SER A 17 -28.75 -10.78 -3.76
C SER A 17 -29.21 -9.71 -4.77
N LEU A 18 -29.23 -8.43 -4.40
CA LEU A 18 -29.59 -7.33 -5.31
C LEU A 18 -28.53 -7.12 -6.41
N MET A 19 -27.25 -7.33 -6.14
CA MET A 19 -26.19 -7.25 -7.14
C MET A 19 -26.18 -8.49 -8.06
N MET A 20 -26.44 -9.69 -7.53
CA MET A 20 -26.65 -10.89 -8.35
C MET A 20 -27.94 -10.82 -9.19
N VAL A 21 -29.00 -10.22 -8.67
CA VAL A 21 -30.27 -9.98 -9.39
C VAL A 21 -30.10 -8.89 -10.45
N ALA A 22 -29.25 -7.88 -10.21
CA ALA A 22 -28.91 -6.88 -11.23
C ALA A 22 -28.08 -7.48 -12.38
N ILE A 23 -27.17 -8.40 -12.09
CA ILE A 23 -26.40 -9.16 -13.09
C ILE A 23 -27.32 -10.14 -13.84
N ALA A 24 -28.19 -10.85 -13.15
CA ALA A 24 -29.18 -11.76 -13.75
C ALA A 24 -30.28 -10.98 -14.52
N GLY A 25 -30.67 -9.78 -14.05
CA GLY A 25 -31.65 -8.91 -14.71
C GLY A 25 -31.12 -8.25 -15.99
N ALA A 26 -29.80 -7.94 -16.05
CA ALA A 26 -29.17 -7.48 -17.29
C ALA A 26 -29.04 -8.60 -18.35
N LEU A 27 -28.99 -9.85 -17.91
CA LEU A 27 -29.01 -11.03 -18.78
C LEU A 27 -30.42 -11.44 -19.23
N GLY A 28 -31.48 -11.05 -18.48
CA GLY A 28 -32.88 -11.41 -18.73
C GLY A 28 -33.65 -10.45 -19.65
N ALA A 29 -33.16 -9.24 -19.89
CA ALA A 29 -33.86 -8.22 -20.71
C ALA A 29 -33.56 -8.28 -22.22
N GLY A 30 -32.69 -9.18 -22.64
CA GLY A 30 -32.35 -9.40 -24.05
C GLY A 30 -32.70 -10.81 -24.50
N GLY A 31 -34.00 -11.13 -24.61
CA GLY A 31 -34.47 -12.36 -25.24
C GLY A 31 -34.14 -12.36 -26.75
N VAL A 32 -32.88 -12.59 -27.10
CA VAL A 32 -32.45 -12.89 -28.47
C VAL A 32 -32.11 -14.38 -28.49
N THR A 33 -33.02 -15.18 -29.03
CA THR A 33 -32.73 -16.54 -29.44
C THR A 33 -31.75 -16.48 -30.62
N LEU A 34 -30.46 -16.72 -30.32
CA LEU A 34 -29.46 -16.92 -31.36
C LEU A 34 -29.53 -18.39 -31.81
N PRO A 35 -29.67 -18.66 -33.13
CA PRO A 35 -29.46 -20.02 -33.64
C PRO A 35 -28.01 -20.39 -33.43
N VAL A 36 -27.74 -21.46 -32.73
CA VAL A 36 -26.41 -22.09 -32.65
C VAL A 36 -26.12 -22.70 -34.01
N SER A 37 -25.43 -21.95 -34.86
CA SER A 37 -24.74 -22.55 -36.01
C SER A 37 -23.36 -22.95 -35.52
N ALA A 38 -23.14 -24.25 -35.34
CA ALA A 38 -21.81 -24.80 -35.17
C ALA A 38 -21.02 -24.53 -36.47
N GLN A 39 -20.18 -23.49 -36.42
CA GLN A 39 -19.21 -23.25 -37.46
C GLN A 39 -17.96 -24.02 -37.09
N GLU A 40 -17.67 -25.08 -37.88
CA GLU A 40 -16.44 -25.84 -37.76
C GLU A 40 -15.25 -24.90 -37.81
N ALA A 41 -14.46 -24.89 -36.75
CA ALA A 41 -13.18 -24.19 -36.69
C ALA A 41 -12.22 -24.91 -37.65
N ASN A 42 -12.19 -24.49 -38.89
CA ASN A 42 -11.12 -24.84 -39.81
C ASN A 42 -9.82 -24.25 -39.23
N ALA A 43 -8.94 -25.16 -38.80
CA ALA A 43 -7.55 -24.87 -38.57
C ALA A 43 -6.92 -24.43 -39.91
N SER A 44 -7.00 -23.16 -40.22
CA SER A 44 -6.32 -22.55 -41.35
C SER A 44 -4.82 -22.64 -41.12
N ALA A 45 -4.16 -23.39 -41.95
CA ALA A 45 -2.72 -23.39 -42.12
C ALA A 45 -2.25 -21.94 -42.25
N VAL A 46 -1.28 -21.54 -41.44
CA VAL A 46 -0.58 -20.26 -41.54
C VAL A 46 0.17 -20.23 -42.87
N ASP A 47 -0.40 -19.55 -43.81
CA ASP A 47 0.28 -19.22 -45.08
C ASP A 47 1.27 -18.07 -44.84
N SER A 48 2.52 -18.29 -45.13
CA SER A 48 3.68 -17.47 -44.80
C SER A 48 3.86 -16.27 -45.75
N SER A 49 2.80 -15.54 -46.08
CA SER A 49 2.91 -14.34 -46.94
C SER A 49 1.83 -13.28 -46.66
N GLY A 50 1.71 -12.88 -45.44
CA GLY A 50 0.94 -11.73 -45.00
C GLY A 50 1.62 -11.06 -43.81
N ALA A 51 2.48 -10.09 -44.09
CA ALA A 51 2.95 -9.20 -43.05
C ALA A 51 1.72 -8.51 -42.43
N LYS A 52 1.22 -8.98 -41.30
CA LYS A 52 0.32 -8.19 -40.46
C LYS A 52 1.04 -6.89 -40.21
N THR A 53 0.49 -5.79 -40.72
CA THR A 53 0.87 -4.44 -40.30
C THR A 53 0.64 -4.41 -38.80
N LEU A 54 1.72 -4.44 -38.02
CA LEU A 54 1.65 -4.27 -36.57
C LEU A 54 1.01 -2.91 -36.31
N GLU A 55 -0.15 -2.90 -35.67
CA GLU A 55 -0.75 -1.66 -35.19
C GLU A 55 0.27 -0.95 -34.28
N ALA A 56 0.42 0.38 -34.46
CA ALA A 56 1.35 1.17 -33.69
C ALA A 56 0.91 1.17 -32.22
N VAL A 57 1.62 0.44 -31.37
CA VAL A 57 1.34 0.32 -29.93
C VAL A 57 2.06 1.45 -29.20
N SER A 58 1.34 2.17 -28.32
CA SER A 58 1.96 3.11 -27.39
C SER A 58 2.44 2.33 -26.16
N VAL A 59 3.74 2.14 -26.03
CA VAL A 59 4.38 1.53 -24.85
C VAL A 59 4.65 2.60 -23.80
N VAL A 60 4.51 2.27 -22.52
CA VAL A 60 4.83 3.21 -21.42
C VAL A 60 6.27 3.74 -21.53
N GLY A 61 6.45 5.06 -21.30
CA GLY A 61 7.77 5.70 -21.37
C GLY A 61 7.94 6.66 -22.54
N SER A 62 6.95 6.73 -23.46
CA SER A 62 6.83 7.73 -24.53
C SER A 62 5.36 7.96 -24.86
N ARG A 63 5.02 9.16 -25.33
CA ARG A 63 3.70 9.50 -25.92
C ARG A 63 3.72 9.38 -27.44
N ILE A 64 4.89 9.17 -28.04
CA ILE A 64 5.04 8.93 -29.47
C ILE A 64 4.63 7.48 -29.76
N ARG A 65 3.67 7.26 -30.66
CA ARG A 65 3.27 5.93 -31.13
C ARG A 65 4.43 5.31 -31.94
N ARG A 66 4.87 4.10 -31.56
CA ARG A 66 5.95 3.38 -32.24
C ARG A 66 5.45 2.01 -32.71
N LYS A 67 6.04 1.55 -33.83
CA LYS A 67 5.81 0.19 -34.34
C LYS A 67 6.70 -0.85 -33.68
N ASP A 68 7.76 -0.43 -32.99
CA ASP A 68 8.76 -1.29 -32.34
C ASP A 68 8.83 -1.08 -30.85
N GLU A 69 9.04 -2.15 -30.08
CA GLU A 69 9.20 -2.15 -28.61
C GLU A 69 10.53 -1.53 -28.11
N THR A 70 11.16 -0.68 -28.92
CA THR A 70 12.51 -0.14 -28.70
C THR A 70 12.49 1.21 -28.00
N ALA A 71 12.09 1.23 -26.74
CA ALA A 71 12.17 2.44 -25.93
C ALA A 71 13.57 2.63 -25.34
N ALA A 72 14.01 3.91 -25.22
CA ALA A 72 15.26 4.26 -24.53
C ALA A 72 15.21 3.89 -23.04
N SER A 73 14.03 3.88 -22.43
CA SER A 73 13.81 3.53 -21.03
C SER A 73 13.51 2.04 -20.85
N PRO A 74 13.98 1.39 -19.78
CA PRO A 74 13.67 -0.01 -19.48
C PRO A 74 12.19 -0.19 -19.14
N VAL A 75 11.50 -1.02 -19.92
CA VAL A 75 10.10 -1.42 -19.71
C VAL A 75 10.06 -2.94 -19.51
N PHE A 76 9.36 -3.36 -18.46
CA PHE A 76 8.99 -4.76 -18.23
C PHE A 76 7.51 -4.91 -18.50
N THR A 77 7.13 -5.82 -19.41
CA THR A 77 5.73 -6.08 -19.75
C THR A 77 5.34 -7.48 -19.29
N MET A 78 4.16 -7.60 -18.68
CA MET A 78 3.50 -8.85 -18.33
C MET A 78 2.25 -8.99 -19.20
N GLU A 79 2.25 -9.97 -20.08
CA GLU A 79 1.10 -10.28 -20.92
C GLU A 79 0.03 -11.06 -20.14
N ARG A 80 -1.19 -11.12 -20.69
CA ARG A 80 -2.32 -11.81 -20.05
C ARG A 80 -2.02 -13.25 -19.66
N SER A 81 -1.33 -14.01 -20.49
CA SER A 81 -0.94 -15.39 -20.21
C SER A 81 0.00 -15.48 -19.00
N GLU A 82 0.96 -14.56 -18.89
CA GLU A 82 1.88 -14.49 -17.75
C GLU A 82 1.13 -14.07 -16.46
N ILE A 83 0.18 -13.15 -16.56
CA ILE A 83 -0.68 -12.77 -15.42
C ILE A 83 -1.50 -13.97 -14.93
N GLU A 84 -2.08 -14.74 -15.85
CA GLU A 84 -2.88 -15.91 -15.49
C GLU A 84 -2.05 -17.06 -14.93
N SER A 85 -0.76 -17.14 -15.29
CA SER A 85 0.17 -18.15 -14.80
C SER A 85 0.57 -17.95 -13.33
N THR A 86 0.45 -16.75 -12.78
CA THR A 86 0.79 -16.49 -11.35
C THR A 86 -0.23 -17.07 -10.37
N GLY A 87 -1.48 -17.30 -10.80
CA GLY A 87 -2.57 -17.77 -9.93
C GLY A 87 -3.06 -16.72 -8.92
N VAL A 88 -2.62 -15.46 -9.02
CA VAL A 88 -3.09 -14.36 -8.18
C VAL A 88 -4.46 -13.86 -8.62
N VAL A 89 -5.21 -13.26 -7.68
CA VAL A 89 -6.57 -12.78 -7.90
C VAL A 89 -6.69 -11.25 -7.82
N SER A 90 -5.57 -10.53 -7.72
CA SER A 90 -5.56 -9.07 -7.68
C SER A 90 -4.33 -8.45 -8.35
N VAL A 91 -4.49 -7.22 -8.88
CA VAL A 91 -3.38 -6.42 -9.42
C VAL A 91 -2.34 -6.12 -8.34
N GLY A 92 -2.79 -5.94 -7.10
CA GLY A 92 -1.90 -5.68 -5.98
C GLY A 92 -0.95 -6.84 -5.69
N GLU A 93 -1.46 -8.08 -5.61
CA GLU A 93 -0.64 -9.28 -5.42
C GLU A 93 0.33 -9.46 -6.59
N LEU A 94 -0.16 -9.33 -7.84
CA LEU A 94 0.64 -9.43 -9.04
C LEU A 94 1.88 -8.53 -9.03
N LEU A 95 1.68 -7.24 -8.73
CA LEU A 95 2.77 -6.26 -8.78
C LEU A 95 3.74 -6.39 -7.60
N GLN A 96 3.29 -6.90 -6.45
CA GLN A 96 4.16 -7.09 -5.29
C GLN A 96 5.13 -8.27 -5.44
N GLU A 97 4.85 -9.20 -6.33
CA GLU A 97 5.78 -10.28 -6.66
C GLU A 97 6.98 -9.80 -7.48
N LEU A 98 6.92 -8.62 -8.11
CA LEU A 98 8.02 -8.11 -8.93
C LEU A 98 9.29 -7.85 -8.09
N PRO A 99 10.48 -8.31 -8.54
CA PRO A 99 11.73 -8.08 -7.81
C PRO A 99 12.09 -6.62 -7.59
N SER A 100 11.71 -5.72 -8.51
CA SER A 100 11.92 -4.27 -8.42
C SER A 100 11.01 -3.56 -7.40
N VAL A 101 10.00 -4.27 -6.86
CA VAL A 101 9.08 -3.73 -5.85
C VAL A 101 9.64 -4.01 -4.46
N GLY A 102 9.77 -2.96 -3.65
CA GLY A 102 10.22 -3.02 -2.26
C GLY A 102 9.09 -3.26 -1.27
N SER A 103 9.42 -3.09 0.02
CA SER A 103 8.44 -3.19 1.12
C SER A 103 7.21 -2.33 0.84
N SER A 104 6.02 -2.95 0.83
CA SER A 104 4.77 -2.32 0.39
C SER A 104 3.61 -2.74 1.28
N PHE A 105 2.57 -1.90 1.35
CA PHE A 105 1.30 -2.39 1.89
C PHE A 105 0.74 -3.45 0.97
N ASN A 106 0.34 -4.57 1.54
CA ASN A 106 -0.26 -5.69 0.82
C ASN A 106 -1.58 -6.12 1.46
N SER A 107 -2.41 -6.80 0.68
CA SER A 107 -3.72 -7.27 1.13
C SER A 107 -3.64 -8.38 2.18
N THR A 108 -2.52 -9.11 2.25
CA THR A 108 -2.29 -10.19 3.21
C THR A 108 -1.68 -9.70 4.51
N GLY A 109 -1.11 -8.49 4.55
CA GLY A 109 -0.54 -7.90 5.76
C GLY A 109 -1.61 -7.28 6.65
N SER A 110 -1.58 -7.58 7.95
CA SER A 110 -2.48 -7.00 8.95
C SER A 110 -1.91 -5.77 9.64
N GLY A 111 -0.68 -5.36 9.28
CA GLY A 111 0.05 -4.30 9.95
C GLY A 111 -0.56 -2.90 9.82
N GLY A 112 -0.91 -2.31 10.94
CA GLY A 112 -1.17 -0.88 11.04
C GLY A 112 -2.48 -0.40 10.43
N THR A 113 -2.42 0.73 9.73
CA THR A 113 -3.58 1.54 9.33
C THR A 113 -4.04 1.31 7.90
N SER A 114 -3.50 0.33 7.17
CA SER A 114 -3.74 0.15 5.72
C SER A 114 -4.25 -1.22 5.32
N HIS A 115 -4.75 -2.02 6.28
CA HIS A 115 -5.23 -3.37 6.01
C HIS A 115 -6.26 -3.41 4.87
N GLY A 116 -6.13 -4.41 4.01
CA GLY A 116 -6.96 -4.61 2.83
C GLY A 116 -6.61 -3.71 1.64
N SER A 117 -5.71 -2.71 1.76
CA SER A 117 -5.18 -1.95 0.63
C SER A 117 -3.85 -2.54 0.14
N SER A 118 -3.54 -2.28 -1.12
CA SER A 118 -2.29 -2.70 -1.75
C SER A 118 -1.63 -1.52 -2.46
N SER A 119 -0.35 -1.28 -2.17
CA SER A 119 0.43 -0.18 -2.74
C SER A 119 1.58 -0.69 -3.60
N LEU A 120 2.12 0.18 -4.44
CA LEU A 120 3.28 -0.09 -5.27
C LEU A 120 4.47 0.76 -4.79
N ASN A 121 5.57 0.14 -4.41
CA ASN A 121 6.80 0.81 -3.99
C ASN A 121 7.97 0.37 -4.86
N LEU A 122 8.15 1.01 -6.02
CA LEU A 122 9.26 0.71 -6.93
C LEU A 122 10.59 1.12 -6.30
N ARG A 123 11.57 0.22 -6.33
CA ARG A 123 12.96 0.45 -5.89
C ARG A 123 13.10 0.99 -4.46
N ASN A 124 12.13 0.69 -3.57
CA ASN A 124 12.06 1.14 -2.18
C ASN A 124 11.99 2.67 -1.98
N LEU A 125 11.66 3.44 -3.03
CA LEU A 125 11.61 4.91 -2.93
C LEU A 125 10.32 5.45 -2.29
N GLY A 126 9.36 4.58 -1.98
CA GLY A 126 8.06 4.93 -1.43
C GLY A 126 6.95 4.89 -2.47
N ALA A 127 5.76 4.47 -2.05
CA ALA A 127 4.62 4.30 -2.95
C ALA A 127 4.12 5.62 -3.56
N ASN A 128 4.36 6.75 -2.91
CA ASN A 128 4.02 8.09 -3.38
C ASN A 128 4.98 8.65 -4.47
N ARG A 129 6.02 7.88 -4.83
CA ARG A 129 6.98 8.21 -5.93
C ARG A 129 6.89 7.24 -7.09
N SER A 130 5.86 6.37 -7.08
CA SER A 130 5.56 5.37 -8.12
C SER A 130 4.21 5.70 -8.74
N LEU A 131 4.19 6.10 -10.00
CA LEU A 131 2.97 6.51 -10.68
C LEU A 131 2.18 5.29 -11.20
N VAL A 132 0.89 5.25 -10.93
CA VAL A 132 -0.03 4.23 -11.46
C VAL A 132 -0.97 4.85 -12.49
N LEU A 133 -0.98 4.26 -13.69
CA LEU A 133 -1.86 4.62 -14.79
C LEU A 133 -2.76 3.43 -15.15
N VAL A 134 -3.94 3.74 -15.68
CA VAL A 134 -4.80 2.78 -16.39
C VAL A 134 -5.11 3.36 -17.75
N ASN A 135 -4.77 2.64 -18.80
CA ASN A 135 -4.89 3.10 -20.19
C ASN A 135 -4.21 4.47 -20.42
N GLY A 136 -3.01 4.67 -19.81
CA GLY A 136 -2.24 5.90 -19.93
C GLY A 136 -2.78 7.10 -19.14
N ARG A 137 -3.83 6.95 -18.33
CA ARG A 137 -4.46 8.00 -17.50
C ARG A 137 -4.28 7.73 -16.02
N ARG A 138 -4.04 8.77 -15.23
CA ARG A 138 -3.81 8.66 -13.79
C ARG A 138 -4.98 8.01 -13.06
N TRP A 139 -4.64 7.23 -12.03
CA TRP A 139 -5.60 6.65 -11.10
C TRP A 139 -5.68 7.49 -9.83
N VAL A 140 -6.87 7.55 -9.23
CA VAL A 140 -7.12 8.33 -8.01
C VAL A 140 -6.44 7.69 -6.80
N ASN A 141 -5.88 8.53 -5.92
CA ASN A 141 -5.30 8.08 -4.66
C ASN A 141 -6.34 7.45 -3.72
N GLY A 142 -5.89 6.48 -2.93
CA GLY A 142 -6.74 5.72 -2.04
C GLY A 142 -7.24 6.53 -0.85
N ALA A 143 -8.40 6.14 -0.33
CA ALA A 143 -8.89 6.51 0.98
C ALA A 143 -8.64 5.35 1.97
N GLY A 144 -8.47 5.64 3.24
CA GLY A 144 -8.12 4.60 4.19
C GLY A 144 -8.33 4.98 5.64
N THR A 145 -7.66 4.30 6.53
CA THR A 145 -7.69 4.49 7.97
C THR A 145 -7.04 5.78 8.38
N ARG A 146 -7.69 6.57 9.21
CA ARG A 146 -7.13 7.78 9.81
C ARG A 146 -6.58 8.75 8.76
N GLY A 147 -7.35 8.97 7.69
CA GLY A 147 -7.02 9.85 6.60
C GLY A 147 -7.00 9.16 5.24
N PHE A 148 -6.80 9.93 4.19
CA PHE A 148 -6.59 9.43 2.84
C PHE A 148 -5.11 9.08 2.62
N ARG A 149 -4.84 8.33 1.55
CA ARG A 149 -3.50 7.83 1.22
C ARG A 149 -2.86 8.67 0.13
N ASP A 150 -1.55 8.76 0.18
CA ASP A 150 -0.74 9.41 -0.83
C ASP A 150 -0.27 8.41 -1.90
N PHE A 151 -1.04 7.33 -2.11
CA PHE A 151 -0.78 6.30 -3.10
C PHE A 151 -2.09 5.68 -3.63
N VAL A 152 -2.02 5.05 -4.78
CA VAL A 152 -3.12 4.30 -5.39
C VAL A 152 -3.33 2.97 -4.68
N ASP A 153 -4.59 2.64 -4.33
CA ASP A 153 -4.96 1.30 -3.88
C ASP A 153 -5.18 0.38 -5.08
N LEU A 154 -4.22 -0.50 -5.36
CA LEU A 154 -4.23 -1.42 -6.50
C LEU A 154 -5.39 -2.43 -6.46
N ASN A 155 -5.97 -2.68 -5.28
CA ASN A 155 -7.14 -3.55 -5.14
C ASN A 155 -8.44 -2.95 -5.71
N THR A 156 -8.40 -1.68 -6.15
CA THR A 156 -9.53 -1.02 -6.81
C THR A 156 -9.56 -1.25 -8.32
N ILE A 157 -8.53 -1.88 -8.90
CA ILE A 157 -8.39 -2.11 -10.34
C ILE A 157 -8.83 -3.55 -10.68
N PRO A 158 -9.77 -3.75 -11.62
CA PRO A 158 -10.33 -5.06 -11.94
C PRO A 158 -9.36 -5.90 -12.78
N LEU A 159 -8.75 -6.93 -12.20
CA LEU A 159 -7.79 -7.82 -12.88
C LEU A 159 -8.40 -8.55 -14.09
N ALA A 160 -9.70 -8.86 -14.05
CA ALA A 160 -10.39 -9.55 -15.15
C ALA A 160 -10.42 -8.75 -16.46
N ALA A 161 -10.42 -7.40 -16.37
CA ALA A 161 -10.40 -6.52 -17.52
C ALA A 161 -8.98 -6.20 -18.05
N VAL A 162 -7.93 -6.63 -17.34
CA VAL A 162 -6.53 -6.32 -17.68
C VAL A 162 -6.06 -7.24 -18.81
N GLU A 163 -5.54 -6.64 -19.87
CA GLU A 163 -4.90 -7.31 -21.00
C GLU A 163 -3.41 -7.53 -20.73
N ARG A 164 -2.72 -6.48 -20.27
CA ARG A 164 -1.30 -6.51 -19.90
C ARG A 164 -0.95 -5.43 -18.88
N VAL A 165 0.20 -5.60 -18.25
CA VAL A 165 0.77 -4.60 -17.33
C VAL A 165 2.16 -4.22 -17.82
N GLU A 166 2.40 -2.93 -17.97
CA GLU A 166 3.68 -2.35 -18.37
C GLU A 166 4.31 -1.63 -17.17
N VAL A 167 5.54 -1.99 -16.83
CA VAL A 167 6.30 -1.39 -15.71
C VAL A 167 7.52 -0.68 -16.27
N LEU A 168 7.49 0.64 -16.24
CA LEU A 168 8.62 1.49 -16.61
C LEU A 168 9.52 1.70 -15.40
N LEU A 169 10.73 1.19 -15.46
CA LEU A 169 11.74 1.28 -14.41
C LEU A 169 12.70 2.46 -14.66
N ASP A 170 12.14 3.66 -14.82
CA ASP A 170 12.93 4.89 -15.10
C ASP A 170 12.15 6.13 -14.70
N GLY A 171 12.85 7.26 -14.46
CA GLY A 171 12.20 8.54 -14.26
C GLY A 171 11.43 9.00 -15.50
N ALA A 172 10.15 9.34 -15.33
CA ALA A 172 9.24 9.67 -16.43
C ALA A 172 8.42 10.94 -16.19
N THR A 173 8.86 11.79 -15.31
CA THR A 173 8.15 13.05 -14.96
C THR A 173 8.01 13.99 -16.17
N ALA A 174 8.98 14.05 -17.07
CA ALA A 174 8.89 14.85 -18.30
C ALA A 174 7.78 14.39 -19.25
N ILE A 175 7.29 13.14 -19.10
CA ILE A 175 6.26 12.55 -19.95
C ILE A 175 4.89 12.52 -19.25
N TYR A 176 4.85 12.12 -17.96
CA TYR A 176 3.62 11.86 -17.21
C TYR A 176 3.35 12.83 -16.05
N GLY A 177 4.23 13.83 -15.81
CA GLY A 177 4.09 14.77 -14.70
C GLY A 177 4.59 14.20 -13.38
N ALA A 178 4.19 14.81 -12.27
CA ALA A 178 4.63 14.47 -10.92
C ALA A 178 4.50 12.98 -10.57
N ASP A 179 5.22 12.55 -9.53
CA ASP A 179 5.13 11.22 -8.89
C ASP A 179 5.79 10.08 -9.67
N ALA A 180 6.23 10.31 -10.91
CA ALA A 180 6.95 9.34 -11.75
C ALA A 180 8.49 9.38 -11.52
N ILE A 181 8.93 9.38 -10.25
CA ILE A 181 10.35 9.39 -9.87
C ILE A 181 10.93 7.98 -9.91
N ALA A 182 10.31 7.04 -9.19
CA ALA A 182 10.78 5.65 -9.10
C ALA A 182 10.46 4.84 -10.37
N GLY A 183 9.40 5.23 -11.07
CA GLY A 183 8.89 4.58 -12.26
C GLY A 183 7.40 4.78 -12.46
N VAL A 184 6.85 4.11 -13.47
CA VAL A 184 5.43 4.15 -13.83
C VAL A 184 4.93 2.73 -14.06
N VAL A 185 3.76 2.39 -13.50
CA VAL A 185 3.02 1.19 -13.87
C VAL A 185 1.79 1.61 -14.67
N ASN A 186 1.69 1.14 -15.90
CA ASN A 186 0.55 1.35 -16.76
C ASN A 186 -0.21 0.04 -16.95
N ILE A 187 -1.43 -0.01 -16.46
CA ILE A 187 -2.30 -1.17 -16.55
C ILE A 187 -3.19 -0.98 -17.77
N ILE A 188 -3.02 -1.84 -18.75
CA ILE A 188 -3.77 -1.78 -20.00
C ILE A 188 -4.94 -2.76 -19.91
N THR A 189 -6.16 -2.25 -20.10
CA THR A 189 -7.36 -3.08 -20.22
C THR A 189 -7.57 -3.46 -21.68
N TYR A 190 -8.33 -4.51 -21.94
CA TYR A 190 -8.72 -4.87 -23.30
C TYR A 190 -9.32 -3.68 -24.02
N SER A 191 -8.80 -3.35 -25.19
CA SER A 191 -9.35 -2.33 -26.08
C SER A 191 -10.55 -2.84 -26.87
N SER A 192 -10.56 -4.14 -27.17
CA SER A 192 -11.66 -4.89 -27.77
C SER A 192 -11.63 -6.32 -27.24
N PHE A 193 -12.77 -6.94 -27.14
CA PHE A 193 -12.94 -8.34 -26.78
C PHE A 193 -14.21 -8.84 -27.47
N ASP A 194 -14.14 -10.00 -28.10
CA ASP A 194 -15.29 -10.66 -28.71
C ASP A 194 -15.54 -11.98 -28.00
N GLY A 195 -16.69 -12.09 -27.35
CA GLY A 195 -17.10 -13.28 -26.66
C GLY A 195 -17.46 -13.08 -25.20
N LEU A 196 -17.48 -14.18 -24.46
CA LEU A 196 -17.77 -14.26 -23.03
C LEU A 196 -16.71 -15.11 -22.33
N LYS A 197 -16.07 -14.55 -21.31
CA LYS A 197 -15.20 -15.29 -20.38
C LYS A 197 -15.79 -15.28 -18.99
N LEU A 198 -15.96 -16.48 -18.43
CA LEU A 198 -16.38 -16.68 -17.03
C LEU A 198 -15.27 -17.44 -16.33
N SER A 199 -14.92 -17.06 -15.11
CA SER A 199 -14.01 -17.87 -14.29
C SER A 199 -14.45 -17.90 -12.84
N SER A 200 -14.27 -19.06 -12.22
CA SER A 200 -14.49 -19.32 -10.81
C SER A 200 -13.21 -19.89 -10.21
N TYR A 201 -12.77 -19.30 -9.12
CA TYR A 201 -11.56 -19.66 -8.38
C TYR A 201 -11.91 -19.89 -6.92
N VAL A 202 -11.45 -21.00 -6.36
CA VAL A 202 -11.58 -21.30 -4.93
C VAL A 202 -10.26 -21.84 -4.41
N GLY A 203 -9.89 -21.47 -3.19
CA GLY A 203 -8.67 -21.96 -2.56
C GLY A 203 -8.71 -21.82 -1.05
N THR A 204 -7.82 -22.54 -0.39
CA THR A 204 -7.64 -22.52 1.06
C THR A 204 -6.20 -22.89 1.42
N THR A 205 -5.77 -22.54 2.63
CA THR A 205 -4.47 -23.04 3.13
C THR A 205 -4.57 -24.54 3.44
N ASP A 206 -3.46 -25.22 3.54
CA ASP A 206 -3.41 -26.62 3.97
C ASP A 206 -3.87 -26.85 5.42
N LYS A 207 -3.96 -25.76 6.22
CA LYS A 207 -4.54 -25.76 7.57
C LYS A 207 -6.07 -25.57 7.57
N GLY A 208 -6.68 -25.37 6.40
CA GLY A 208 -8.14 -25.24 6.24
C GLY A 208 -8.70 -23.86 6.55
N ASP A 209 -7.84 -22.86 6.80
CA ASP A 209 -8.22 -21.46 6.99
C ASP A 209 -7.96 -20.60 5.75
N GLY A 210 -8.18 -19.28 5.83
CA GLY A 210 -7.91 -18.35 4.74
C GLY A 210 -8.68 -18.65 3.45
N PHE A 211 -9.84 -19.31 3.53
CA PHE A 211 -10.65 -19.66 2.37
C PHE A 211 -10.88 -18.44 1.48
N THR A 212 -10.54 -18.58 0.20
CA THR A 212 -10.64 -17.51 -0.81
C THR A 212 -11.47 -18.00 -1.98
N HIS A 213 -12.37 -17.14 -2.48
CA HIS A 213 -13.05 -17.36 -3.75
C HIS A 213 -13.04 -16.08 -4.60
N ASN A 214 -13.02 -16.23 -5.91
CA ASN A 214 -13.09 -15.15 -6.88
C ASN A 214 -13.92 -15.57 -8.10
N GLU A 215 -14.92 -14.77 -8.47
CA GLU A 215 -15.77 -14.95 -9.62
C GLU A 215 -15.56 -13.79 -10.58
N ASP A 216 -15.14 -14.09 -11.81
CA ASP A 216 -14.93 -13.09 -12.86
C ASP A 216 -15.87 -13.32 -14.04
N PHE A 217 -16.38 -12.23 -14.53
CA PHE A 217 -17.15 -12.10 -15.75
C PHE A 217 -16.49 -11.09 -16.67
N LEU A 218 -16.28 -11.44 -17.92
CA LEU A 218 -15.84 -10.55 -18.98
C LEU A 218 -16.66 -10.84 -20.24
N TRP A 219 -17.33 -9.83 -20.76
CA TRP A 219 -18.05 -9.88 -22.01
C TRP A 219 -17.66 -8.71 -22.91
N GLY A 220 -17.56 -8.97 -24.18
CA GLY A 220 -17.30 -7.95 -25.16
C GLY A 220 -17.87 -8.27 -26.54
N LYS A 221 -18.03 -7.22 -27.33
CA LYS A 221 -18.45 -7.28 -28.72
C LYS A 221 -17.79 -6.13 -29.49
N SER A 222 -17.21 -6.47 -30.63
CA SER A 222 -16.65 -5.52 -31.57
C SER A 222 -17.28 -5.62 -32.97
N GLY A 223 -17.12 -4.59 -33.78
CA GLY A 223 -17.63 -4.48 -35.15
C GLY A 223 -17.28 -3.13 -35.74
N ASP A 224 -17.86 -2.83 -36.93
CA ASP A 224 -17.61 -1.57 -37.65
C ASP A 224 -18.04 -0.32 -36.84
N TRP A 225 -18.97 -0.48 -35.91
CA TRP A 225 -19.44 0.60 -35.02
C TRP A 225 -18.45 0.94 -33.89
N GLY A 226 -17.47 0.05 -33.61
CA GLY A 226 -16.53 0.12 -32.50
C GLY A 226 -16.52 -1.13 -31.65
N SER A 227 -16.33 -0.95 -30.33
CA SER A 227 -16.31 -2.06 -29.36
C SER A 227 -16.99 -1.68 -28.04
N ALA A 228 -17.61 -2.68 -27.40
CA ALA A 228 -18.11 -2.58 -26.03
C ALA A 228 -17.56 -3.73 -25.19
N LEU A 229 -17.20 -3.43 -23.95
CA LEU A 229 -16.65 -4.41 -23.00
C LEU A 229 -17.26 -4.15 -21.64
N VAL A 230 -17.63 -5.22 -20.94
CA VAL A 230 -18.10 -5.19 -19.56
C VAL A 230 -17.37 -6.29 -18.78
N SER A 231 -16.82 -5.93 -17.61
CA SER A 231 -16.20 -6.87 -16.69
C SER A 231 -16.78 -6.69 -15.30
N ALA A 232 -17.06 -7.80 -14.61
CA ALA A 232 -17.47 -7.81 -13.21
C ALA A 232 -16.61 -8.83 -12.44
N THR A 233 -16.26 -8.46 -11.20
CA THR A 233 -15.49 -9.32 -10.30
C THR A 233 -16.13 -9.30 -8.92
N VAL A 234 -16.24 -10.48 -8.29
CA VAL A 234 -16.58 -10.62 -6.88
C VAL A 234 -15.56 -11.54 -6.24
N ALA A 235 -14.85 -11.03 -5.23
CA ALA A 235 -13.81 -11.79 -4.53
C ALA A 235 -14.01 -11.68 -3.01
N SER A 236 -13.71 -12.77 -2.29
CA SER A 236 -13.74 -12.81 -0.84
C SER A 236 -12.62 -13.70 -0.31
N SER A 237 -11.92 -13.24 0.71
CA SER A 237 -10.97 -14.04 1.48
C SER A 237 -11.30 -13.97 2.97
N LYS A 238 -11.11 -15.08 3.68
CA LYS A 238 -11.36 -15.19 5.11
C LYS A 238 -10.11 -14.87 5.91
N GLU A 239 -10.33 -14.46 7.16
CA GLU A 239 -9.29 -14.14 8.13
C GLU A 239 -8.43 -15.37 8.48
N ILE A 240 -7.16 -15.13 8.76
CA ILE A 240 -6.24 -16.05 9.45
C ILE A 240 -5.79 -15.32 10.72
N LEU A 241 -5.87 -15.99 11.88
CA LEU A 241 -5.43 -15.43 13.14
C LEU A 241 -3.93 -15.71 13.40
N ALA A 242 -3.30 -14.87 14.19
CA ALA A 242 -1.91 -15.05 14.56
C ALA A 242 -1.66 -16.32 15.38
N GLY A 243 -2.65 -16.75 16.18
CA GLY A 243 -2.62 -18.01 16.93
C GLY A 243 -2.66 -19.28 16.07
N ASP A 244 -3.05 -19.16 14.78
CA ASP A 244 -3.13 -20.29 13.86
C ASP A 244 -1.78 -20.62 13.20
N ARG A 245 -0.71 -19.88 13.53
CA ARG A 245 0.66 -20.09 13.01
C ARG A 245 1.68 -20.06 14.13
N ASP A 246 2.60 -21.02 14.14
CA ASP A 246 3.62 -21.15 15.18
C ASP A 246 4.56 -19.95 15.24
N PHE A 247 4.93 -19.38 14.09
CA PHE A 247 5.83 -18.24 14.01
C PHE A 247 5.22 -16.93 14.56
N SER A 248 3.89 -16.82 14.68
CA SER A 248 3.20 -15.60 15.10
C SER A 248 2.34 -15.74 16.35
N ASN A 249 2.28 -16.91 16.99
CA ASN A 249 1.37 -17.15 18.14
C ASN A 249 1.82 -16.49 19.44
N ALA A 250 3.07 -16.05 19.54
CA ALA A 250 3.59 -15.31 20.70
C ALA A 250 4.69 -14.33 20.25
N PRO A 251 4.73 -13.08 20.78
CA PRO A 251 5.69 -12.08 20.38
C PRO A 251 7.11 -12.41 20.87
N LEU A 252 8.11 -12.32 19.96
CA LEU A 252 9.54 -12.50 20.28
C LEU A 252 10.07 -11.46 21.28
N GLN A 253 9.48 -10.26 21.29
CA GLN A 253 9.89 -9.16 22.17
C GLN A 253 9.38 -9.31 23.60
N GLY A 254 8.67 -10.40 23.90
CA GLY A 254 8.11 -10.73 25.22
C GLY A 254 6.62 -10.42 25.33
N LEU A 255 6.00 -11.07 26.29
CA LEU A 255 4.56 -10.99 26.53
C LEU A 255 4.15 -9.63 27.14
N SER A 256 2.91 -9.25 26.93
CA SER A 256 2.35 -7.99 27.41
C SER A 256 2.22 -7.95 28.94
N ARG A 257 2.58 -6.83 29.54
CA ARG A 257 2.30 -6.52 30.95
C ARG A 257 0.86 -6.03 31.17
N ASN A 258 0.10 -5.83 30.10
CA ASN A 258 -1.31 -5.48 30.18
C ASN A 258 -2.13 -6.76 30.25
N THR A 259 -2.57 -7.14 31.46
CA THR A 259 -3.24 -8.41 31.68
C THR A 259 -4.75 -8.22 31.95
N PRO A 260 -5.60 -9.23 31.68
CA PRO A 260 -7.00 -9.23 32.12
C PRO A 260 -7.15 -9.24 33.66
N ALA A 261 -6.16 -9.78 34.38
CA ALA A 261 -6.10 -9.72 35.82
C ALA A 261 -6.01 -8.29 36.38
N GLY A 262 -5.43 -7.39 35.58
CA GLY A 262 -5.17 -6.01 35.98
C GLY A 262 -3.95 -5.87 36.87
N ARG A 263 -3.32 -4.71 36.81
CA ARG A 263 -2.22 -4.29 37.67
C ARG A 263 -2.60 -2.99 38.38
N PHE A 264 -2.45 -2.95 39.67
CA PHE A 264 -2.88 -1.87 40.54
C PHE A 264 -1.71 -1.35 41.34
N LYS A 265 -1.56 -0.04 41.46
CA LYS A 265 -0.56 0.65 42.27
C LYS A 265 -1.17 1.92 42.84
N ASN A 266 -0.84 2.25 44.08
CA ASN A 266 -1.29 3.47 44.75
C ASN A 266 -0.15 4.04 45.61
N SER A 267 0.03 5.35 45.66
CA SER A 267 0.95 6.05 46.52
C SER A 267 0.47 6.02 48.01
N THR A 268 -0.84 5.94 48.21
CA THR A 268 -1.43 5.62 49.52
C THR A 268 -1.28 4.11 49.75
N ALA A 269 -0.81 3.72 50.91
CA ALA A 269 -0.62 2.32 51.25
C ALA A 269 -1.93 1.52 51.15
N VAL A 270 -1.89 0.37 50.48
CA VAL A 270 -3.04 -0.52 50.27
C VAL A 270 -2.80 -1.82 51.03
N GLY A 271 -3.37 -1.96 52.22
CA GLY A 271 -3.27 -3.17 53.02
C GLY A 271 -1.84 -3.67 53.17
N SER A 272 -1.62 -4.96 53.05
CA SER A 272 -0.30 -5.60 53.11
C SER A 272 0.62 -5.30 51.90
N PHE A 273 0.09 -4.74 50.81
CA PHE A 273 0.88 -4.39 49.60
C PHE A 273 1.67 -3.07 49.80
N GLY A 274 1.26 -2.23 50.76
CA GLY A 274 1.83 -0.91 50.90
C GLY A 274 1.64 -0.07 49.65
N THR A 275 2.74 0.53 49.11
CA THR A 275 2.75 1.31 47.87
C THR A 275 3.24 0.52 46.65
N LYS A 276 3.49 -0.80 46.81
CA LYS A 276 3.94 -1.68 45.72
C LYS A 276 2.79 -2.05 44.78
N ALA A 277 3.13 -2.45 43.58
CA ALA A 277 2.14 -2.96 42.62
C ALA A 277 1.62 -4.34 43.03
N PHE A 278 0.34 -4.60 42.75
CA PHE A 278 -0.32 -5.86 43.00
C PHE A 278 -1.29 -6.20 41.87
N VAL A 279 -1.65 -7.48 41.77
CA VAL A 279 -2.51 -8.06 40.73
C VAL A 279 -3.58 -8.92 41.36
N ARG A 280 -4.64 -9.21 40.61
CA ARG A 280 -5.64 -10.24 41.02
C ARG A 280 -5.01 -11.62 40.93
N ASP A 281 -5.33 -12.49 41.92
CA ASP A 281 -4.74 -13.84 42.02
C ASP A 281 -5.54 -14.95 41.34
N GLY A 282 -6.69 -14.59 40.70
CA GLY A 282 -7.59 -15.55 40.02
C GLY A 282 -8.58 -16.26 40.97
N SER A 283 -8.37 -16.26 42.27
CA SER A 283 -9.30 -16.84 43.29
C SER A 283 -10.29 -15.81 43.83
N GLY A 284 -10.23 -14.58 43.35
CA GLY A 284 -10.99 -13.45 43.87
C GLY A 284 -10.23 -12.57 44.86
N GLY A 285 -8.99 -12.93 45.18
CA GLY A 285 -8.08 -12.17 46.04
C GLY A 285 -7.04 -11.38 45.20
N TYR A 286 -6.02 -10.91 45.92
CA TYR A 286 -4.91 -10.14 45.36
C TYR A 286 -3.57 -10.62 45.89
N ARG A 287 -2.52 -10.50 45.12
CA ARG A 287 -1.13 -10.81 45.47
C ARG A 287 -0.18 -9.76 44.93
N PRO A 288 1.06 -9.69 45.46
CA PRO A 288 2.08 -8.83 44.85
C PRO A 288 2.30 -9.11 43.37
N ASP A 289 2.55 -8.05 42.61
CA ASP A 289 2.91 -8.13 41.20
C ASP A 289 4.32 -8.74 41.05
N VAL A 290 4.43 -9.77 40.18
CA VAL A 290 5.71 -10.44 39.84
C VAL A 290 5.95 -10.16 38.33
N PRO A 291 6.78 -9.16 37.98
CA PRO A 291 6.95 -8.73 36.59
C PRO A 291 7.33 -9.82 35.60
N ALA A 292 8.00 -10.85 36.02
CA ALA A 292 8.47 -11.95 35.17
C ALA A 292 7.35 -12.93 34.78
N THR A 293 6.30 -13.07 35.60
CA THR A 293 5.23 -14.05 35.39
C THR A 293 3.85 -13.44 35.21
N ASP A 294 3.65 -12.18 35.63
CA ASP A 294 2.37 -11.47 35.44
C ASP A 294 2.33 -10.81 34.08
N VAL A 295 2.27 -11.66 33.06
CA VAL A 295 2.25 -11.30 31.64
C VAL A 295 1.11 -12.04 30.95
N TYR A 296 0.69 -11.52 29.79
CA TYR A 296 -0.39 -12.08 29.00
C TYR A 296 -0.01 -12.13 27.53
N ASN A 297 -0.32 -13.23 26.88
CA ASN A 297 -0.18 -13.35 25.43
C ASN A 297 -1.46 -12.84 24.76
N GLU A 298 -1.42 -11.64 24.22
CA GLU A 298 -2.55 -10.99 23.55
C GLU A 298 -2.57 -11.25 22.03
N THR A 299 -1.53 -11.92 21.51
CA THR A 299 -1.31 -12.07 20.07
C THR A 299 -2.23 -13.10 19.38
N PRO A 300 -2.57 -14.25 19.99
CA PRO A 300 -3.33 -15.31 19.31
C PRO A 300 -4.64 -14.86 18.68
N ASP A 301 -5.36 -13.95 19.33
CA ASP A 301 -6.65 -13.43 18.87
C ASP A 301 -6.52 -12.25 17.90
N THR A 302 -5.32 -11.89 17.48
CA THR A 302 -5.07 -10.81 16.53
C THR A 302 -5.07 -11.31 15.09
N THR A 303 -5.41 -10.45 14.16
CA THR A 303 -5.40 -10.79 12.74
C THR A 303 -3.98 -10.93 12.22
N LEU A 304 -3.65 -12.08 11.63
CA LEU A 304 -2.45 -12.32 10.83
C LEU A 304 -2.69 -11.92 9.36
N VAL A 305 -3.73 -12.47 8.75
CA VAL A 305 -4.20 -12.09 7.40
C VAL A 305 -5.64 -11.59 7.51
N GLY A 306 -5.87 -10.34 7.12
CA GLY A 306 -7.20 -9.73 7.23
C GLY A 306 -8.20 -10.28 6.20
N PRO A 307 -9.49 -10.42 6.58
CA PRO A 307 -10.52 -10.75 5.62
C PRO A 307 -10.69 -9.60 4.63
N LEU A 308 -10.96 -9.95 3.36
CA LEU A 308 -11.06 -8.99 2.28
C LEU A 308 -12.20 -9.37 1.34
N ASP A 309 -13.26 -8.57 1.30
CA ASP A 309 -14.35 -8.69 0.35
C ASP A 309 -14.24 -7.57 -0.69
N ARG A 310 -14.33 -7.92 -1.98
CA ARG A 310 -14.29 -6.96 -3.10
C ARG A 310 -15.40 -7.26 -4.08
N ALA A 311 -15.98 -6.21 -4.66
CA ALA A 311 -16.85 -6.34 -5.82
C ALA A 311 -16.60 -5.15 -6.74
N GLY A 312 -16.45 -5.41 -8.03
CA GLY A 312 -16.13 -4.41 -9.03
C GLY A 312 -16.93 -4.60 -10.31
N LEU A 313 -17.29 -3.49 -10.92
CA LEU A 313 -17.88 -3.42 -12.26
C LEU A 313 -17.06 -2.44 -13.08
N TYR A 314 -16.61 -2.87 -14.25
CA TYR A 314 -15.91 -2.05 -15.22
C TYR A 314 -16.61 -2.15 -16.57
N GLY A 315 -16.72 -1.03 -17.28
CA GLY A 315 -17.26 -0.97 -18.63
C GLY A 315 -16.44 -0.04 -19.50
N GLN A 316 -16.26 -0.38 -20.77
CA GLN A 316 -15.63 0.44 -21.77
C GLN A 316 -16.48 0.40 -23.05
N LEU A 317 -16.64 1.56 -23.66
CA LEU A 317 -17.27 1.73 -24.96
C LEU A 317 -16.34 2.56 -25.85
N ARG A 318 -16.04 2.05 -27.03
CA ARG A 318 -15.37 2.74 -28.13
C ARG A 318 -16.35 2.82 -29.29
N PHE A 319 -16.71 4.00 -29.72
CA PHE A 319 -17.71 4.20 -30.75
C PHE A 319 -17.12 5.03 -31.89
N HIS A 320 -17.08 4.47 -33.09
CA HIS A 320 -16.56 5.15 -34.27
C HIS A 320 -17.56 6.21 -34.78
N LEU A 321 -17.11 7.46 -34.82
CA LEU A 321 -17.85 8.61 -35.33
C LEU A 321 -17.35 8.93 -36.75
N GLY A 322 -17.51 7.98 -37.66
CA GLY A 322 -16.90 8.02 -38.98
C GLY A 322 -15.49 7.42 -39.00
N ASP A 323 -14.72 7.66 -40.05
CA ASP A 323 -13.46 6.96 -40.30
C ASP A 323 -12.27 7.49 -39.50
N SER A 324 -12.36 8.68 -38.92
CA SER A 324 -11.20 9.38 -38.33
C SER A 324 -11.37 9.77 -36.89
N VAL A 325 -12.54 9.56 -36.27
CA VAL A 325 -12.81 9.94 -34.89
C VAL A 325 -13.50 8.81 -34.14
N THR A 326 -12.98 8.49 -32.93
CA THR A 326 -13.59 7.52 -32.03
C THR A 326 -13.93 8.20 -30.71
N PHE A 327 -15.17 8.06 -30.26
CA PHE A 327 -15.57 8.37 -28.90
C PHE A 327 -15.21 7.20 -27.99
N VAL A 328 -14.54 7.48 -26.86
CA VAL A 328 -14.15 6.47 -25.89
C VAL A 328 -14.68 6.86 -24.51
N THR A 329 -15.34 5.94 -23.86
CA THR A 329 -15.73 6.11 -22.45
C THR A 329 -15.43 4.87 -21.63
N GLU A 330 -15.00 5.08 -20.39
CA GLU A 330 -14.69 4.05 -19.40
C GLU A 330 -15.37 4.38 -18.09
N GLY A 331 -16.00 3.39 -17.49
CA GLY A 331 -16.64 3.52 -16.19
C GLY A 331 -16.19 2.40 -15.24
N LEU A 332 -15.91 2.76 -14.00
CA LEU A 332 -15.59 1.81 -12.94
C LEU A 332 -16.37 2.15 -11.66
N TYR A 333 -16.91 1.12 -11.04
CA TYR A 333 -17.34 1.16 -9.65
C TYR A 333 -16.78 -0.05 -8.91
N ASN A 334 -16.07 0.19 -7.81
CA ASN A 334 -15.48 -0.85 -6.98
C ASN A 334 -15.82 -0.59 -5.51
N THR A 335 -16.14 -1.64 -4.79
CA THR A 335 -16.31 -1.64 -3.34
C THR A 335 -15.38 -2.66 -2.70
N ARG A 336 -14.76 -2.29 -1.59
CA ARG A 336 -13.87 -3.12 -0.79
C ARG A 336 -14.25 -3.03 0.68
N GLU A 337 -14.44 -4.18 1.32
CA GLU A 337 -14.55 -4.29 2.77
C GLU A 337 -13.40 -5.11 3.32
N SER A 338 -12.76 -4.62 4.37
CA SER A 338 -11.70 -5.33 5.10
C SER A 338 -11.83 -5.06 6.59
N SER A 339 -11.39 -5.99 7.42
CA SER A 339 -11.37 -5.81 8.87
C SER A 339 -10.08 -6.33 9.50
N GLN A 340 -9.81 -5.86 10.72
CA GLN A 340 -8.65 -6.27 11.50
C GLN A 340 -9.01 -6.31 12.97
N ARG A 341 -8.59 -7.37 13.65
CA ARG A 341 -8.71 -7.54 15.10
C ARG A 341 -7.41 -7.12 15.78
N PHE A 342 -7.55 -6.43 16.89
CA PHE A 342 -6.49 -6.05 17.80
C PHE A 342 -6.82 -6.58 19.19
N PRO A 343 -5.84 -6.67 20.10
CA PRO A 343 -6.10 -6.99 21.50
C PRO A 343 -7.21 -6.13 22.10
N ALA A 344 -7.90 -6.64 23.09
CA ALA A 344 -8.92 -5.89 23.81
C ALA A 344 -8.42 -4.55 24.34
N ALA A 345 -9.30 -3.58 24.47
CA ALA A 345 -8.92 -2.25 24.91
C ALA A 345 -8.37 -2.27 26.34
N THR A 346 -7.27 -1.55 26.58
CA THR A 346 -6.60 -1.46 27.85
C THR A 346 -6.53 -0.02 28.33
N PRO A 347 -7.51 0.45 29.11
CA PRO A 347 -7.42 1.76 29.73
C PRO A 347 -6.30 1.78 30.75
N ARG A 348 -5.60 2.91 30.79
CA ARG A 348 -4.64 3.22 31.86
C ARG A 348 -5.23 4.38 32.66
N ILE A 349 -5.59 4.09 33.90
CA ILE A 349 -6.29 5.02 34.80
C ILE A 349 -5.28 5.57 35.80
N ARG A 350 -5.09 6.87 35.82
CA ARG A 350 -4.10 7.57 36.62
C ARG A 350 -4.67 8.84 37.24
N GLY A 351 -4.03 9.31 38.29
CA GLY A 351 -4.36 10.59 38.91
C GLY A 351 -4.18 11.78 37.99
N GLY A 352 -3.17 11.74 37.11
CA GLY A 352 -2.94 12.76 36.11
C GLY A 352 -4.02 12.86 35.03
N ASP A 353 -4.82 11.82 34.85
CA ASP A 353 -5.97 11.81 33.91
C ASP A 353 -7.24 12.45 34.53
N GLY A 354 -7.12 13.07 35.71
CA GLY A 354 -8.26 13.61 36.48
C GLY A 354 -9.21 12.55 37.02
N MET A 355 -8.84 11.26 36.94
CA MET A 355 -9.65 10.15 37.42
C MET A 355 -9.38 9.91 38.91
N THR A 356 -10.41 9.47 39.62
CA THR A 356 -10.33 9.11 41.02
C THR A 356 -11.23 7.90 41.27
N ILE A 357 -10.84 7.05 42.23
CA ILE A 357 -11.67 5.97 42.74
C ILE A 357 -11.82 6.17 44.27
N PRO A 358 -12.98 6.63 44.73
CA PRO A 358 -13.18 6.88 46.15
C PRO A 358 -13.05 5.63 47.00
N ALA A 359 -12.70 5.82 48.30
CA ALA A 359 -12.60 4.72 49.25
C ALA A 359 -13.94 3.98 49.41
N ASN A 360 -15.06 4.68 49.34
CA ASN A 360 -16.43 4.14 49.47
C ASN A 360 -17.07 3.76 48.12
N HIS A 361 -16.28 3.70 47.02
CA HIS A 361 -16.79 3.19 45.73
C HIS A 361 -17.29 1.74 45.94
N PRO A 362 -18.45 1.34 45.38
CA PRO A 362 -19.08 0.03 45.61
C PRO A 362 -18.16 -1.18 45.35
N PHE A 363 -17.20 -1.01 44.45
CA PHE A 363 -16.28 -2.07 44.05
C PHE A 363 -14.82 -1.81 44.47
N ASN A 364 -14.56 -0.85 45.38
CA ASN A 364 -13.23 -0.66 45.96
C ASN A 364 -13.11 -1.50 47.24
N PRO A 365 -12.43 -2.67 47.22
CA PRO A 365 -12.37 -3.58 48.33
C PRO A 365 -11.35 -3.16 49.41
N PHE A 366 -10.57 -2.09 49.16
CA PHE A 366 -9.42 -1.73 49.99
C PHE A 366 -9.76 -0.64 51.02
N GLY A 367 -10.86 0.05 50.88
CA GLY A 367 -11.26 1.15 51.77
C GLY A 367 -10.30 2.37 51.76
N VAL A 368 -9.37 2.43 50.78
CA VAL A 368 -8.48 3.58 50.54
C VAL A 368 -8.73 4.18 49.18
N PRO A 369 -8.70 5.51 49.01
CA PRO A 369 -8.94 6.13 47.75
C PRO A 369 -7.72 5.96 46.82
N PHE A 370 -7.99 5.78 45.51
CA PHE A 370 -7.02 5.91 44.45
C PHE A 370 -7.18 7.29 43.81
N GLN A 371 -6.32 8.21 44.22
CA GLN A 371 -6.41 9.62 43.84
C GLN A 371 -5.04 10.28 43.87
N GLY A 372 -4.95 11.50 43.34
CA GLY A 372 -3.73 12.33 43.34
C GLY A 372 -3.41 12.83 41.94
N SER A 373 -2.19 13.31 41.71
CA SER A 373 -1.71 13.84 40.43
C SER A 373 -0.65 12.92 39.81
N GLY A 374 -0.46 13.04 38.54
CA GLY A 374 0.55 12.26 37.80
C GLY A 374 0.40 10.74 37.97
N THR A 375 1.44 10.08 38.43
CA THR A 375 1.51 8.64 38.67
C THR A 375 1.28 8.26 40.13
N SER A 376 0.63 9.11 40.93
CA SER A 376 0.28 8.82 42.32
C SER A 376 -0.48 7.50 42.49
N PHE A 377 -1.28 7.14 41.53
CA PHE A 377 -1.82 5.78 41.37
C PHE A 377 -1.85 5.37 39.89
N GLU A 378 -1.88 4.08 39.66
CA GLU A 378 -2.03 3.52 38.33
C GLU A 378 -2.91 2.25 38.38
N VAL A 379 -3.92 2.19 37.55
CA VAL A 379 -4.72 0.98 37.29
C VAL A 379 -4.63 0.69 35.80
N VAL A 380 -4.09 -0.47 35.44
CA VAL A 380 -3.97 -0.95 34.07
C VAL A 380 -4.65 -2.29 33.99
N ARG A 381 -5.68 -2.43 33.18
CA ARG A 381 -6.39 -3.69 32.99
C ARG A 381 -6.85 -3.83 31.56
N MET A 382 -6.58 -4.97 30.94
CA MET A 382 -7.17 -5.33 29.63
C MET A 382 -8.63 -5.73 29.86
N ILE A 383 -9.56 -5.05 29.19
CA ILE A 383 -11.00 -5.30 29.33
C ILE A 383 -11.44 -6.31 28.29
N THR A 384 -11.12 -7.58 28.53
CA THR A 384 -11.47 -8.69 27.64
C THR A 384 -12.97 -8.91 27.52
N GLU A 385 -13.75 -8.44 28.46
CA GLU A 385 -15.22 -8.48 28.48
C GLU A 385 -15.85 -7.63 27.37
N LEU A 386 -15.12 -6.66 26.80
CA LEU A 386 -15.53 -5.91 25.60
C LEU A 386 -15.30 -6.70 24.31
N GLY A 387 -14.49 -7.75 24.36
CA GLY A 387 -13.97 -8.44 23.18
C GLY A 387 -12.80 -7.70 22.52
N PRO A 388 -12.25 -8.26 21.42
CA PRO A 388 -11.18 -7.63 20.66
C PRO A 388 -11.64 -6.32 20.04
N ARG A 389 -10.72 -5.34 19.91
CA ARG A 389 -11.01 -4.14 19.12
C ARG A 389 -11.03 -4.51 17.65
N ILE A 390 -12.07 -4.11 16.94
CA ILE A 390 -12.25 -4.42 15.54
C ILE A 390 -12.28 -3.14 14.75
N ASN A 391 -11.38 -3.05 13.77
CA ASN A 391 -11.37 -1.98 12.79
C ASN A 391 -11.89 -2.51 11.47
N THR A 392 -12.92 -1.88 10.92
CA THR A 392 -13.51 -2.25 9.62
C THR A 392 -13.42 -1.08 8.65
N GLN A 393 -12.94 -1.34 7.45
CA GLN A 393 -12.93 -0.40 6.33
C GLN A 393 -13.96 -0.79 5.29
N ASN A 394 -14.78 0.18 4.85
CA ASN A 394 -15.59 0.09 3.65
C ASN A 394 -15.13 1.20 2.70
N VAL A 395 -14.56 0.82 1.57
CA VAL A 395 -14.00 1.74 0.57
C VAL A 395 -14.79 1.60 -0.73
N ASN A 396 -15.23 2.74 -1.28
CA ASN A 396 -15.91 2.80 -2.57
C ASN A 396 -15.10 3.68 -3.53
N THR A 397 -14.76 3.12 -4.67
CA THR A 397 -14.05 3.82 -5.76
C THR A 397 -14.97 3.94 -6.96
N MET A 398 -15.09 5.14 -7.49
CA MET A 398 -15.81 5.43 -8.73
C MET A 398 -14.87 6.20 -9.66
N ARG A 399 -14.81 5.77 -10.92
CA ARG A 399 -14.08 6.48 -11.98
C ARG A 399 -14.90 6.50 -13.25
N LEU A 400 -14.90 7.64 -13.92
CA LEU A 400 -15.47 7.84 -15.24
C LEU A 400 -14.44 8.61 -16.07
N ALA A 401 -14.06 8.06 -17.22
CA ALA A 401 -13.28 8.77 -18.22
C ALA A 401 -14.07 8.80 -19.52
N ALA A 402 -14.10 9.95 -20.18
CA ALA A 402 -14.74 10.10 -21.47
C ALA A 402 -13.92 11.05 -22.35
N GLY A 403 -13.85 10.76 -23.64
CA GLY A 403 -13.05 11.56 -24.53
C GLY A 403 -13.17 11.13 -25.99
N PHE A 404 -12.36 11.76 -26.80
CA PHE A 404 -12.25 11.50 -28.22
C PHE A 404 -10.80 11.22 -28.57
N GLU A 405 -10.60 10.36 -29.53
CA GLU A 405 -9.33 10.12 -30.18
C GLU A 405 -9.54 10.02 -31.70
N GLY A 406 -8.49 10.32 -32.42
CA GLY A 406 -8.60 10.26 -33.88
C GLY A 406 -7.29 10.50 -34.59
N ASP A 407 -7.32 10.28 -35.88
CA ASP A 407 -6.19 10.46 -36.78
C ASP A 407 -6.54 11.52 -37.84
N PHE A 408 -5.57 12.41 -38.11
CA PHE A 408 -5.66 13.35 -39.20
C PHE A 408 -5.15 12.71 -40.49
N THR A 409 -5.55 13.25 -41.61
CA THR A 409 -5.18 12.76 -42.95
C THR A 409 -3.67 12.82 -43.23
N ASN A 410 -2.91 13.61 -42.48
CA ASN A 410 -1.46 13.71 -42.56
C ASN A 410 -0.72 12.66 -41.71
N GLY A 411 -1.44 11.72 -41.09
CA GLY A 411 -0.88 10.68 -40.24
C GLY A 411 -0.63 11.11 -38.77
N TRP A 412 -1.04 12.33 -38.37
CA TRP A 412 -0.99 12.75 -37.00
C TRP A 412 -2.16 12.18 -36.22
N SER A 413 -1.92 11.76 -34.98
CA SER A 413 -2.94 11.26 -34.07
C SER A 413 -3.16 12.24 -32.91
N TRP A 414 -4.40 12.31 -32.44
CA TRP A 414 -4.76 13.15 -31.30
C TRP A 414 -5.70 12.42 -30.34
N ASN A 415 -5.69 12.81 -29.10
CA ASN A 415 -6.72 12.44 -28.13
C ASN A 415 -6.99 13.56 -27.14
N SER A 416 -8.21 13.57 -26.60
CA SER A 416 -8.61 14.48 -25.54
C SER A 416 -9.55 13.75 -24.60
N PHE A 417 -9.24 13.75 -23.31
CA PHE A 417 -10.01 13.05 -22.28
C PHE A 417 -10.30 13.92 -21.08
N TYR A 418 -11.48 13.73 -20.51
CA TYR A 418 -11.81 14.18 -19.16
C TYR A 418 -12.04 12.97 -18.29
N THR A 419 -11.39 12.97 -17.10
CA THR A 419 -11.52 11.92 -16.10
C THR A 419 -12.03 12.52 -14.79
N TYR A 420 -13.08 11.92 -14.26
CA TYR A 420 -13.54 12.14 -12.89
C TYR A 420 -13.33 10.87 -12.09
N ALA A 421 -12.69 10.99 -10.93
CA ALA A 421 -12.53 9.86 -10.03
C ALA A 421 -12.70 10.28 -8.58
N GLN A 422 -13.26 9.40 -7.77
CA GLN A 422 -13.34 9.55 -6.33
C GLN A 422 -13.10 8.22 -5.63
N ASN A 423 -12.47 8.30 -4.46
CA ASN A 423 -12.34 7.19 -3.53
C ASN A 423 -12.85 7.66 -2.17
N LYS A 424 -13.78 6.93 -1.56
CA LYS A 424 -14.36 7.24 -0.26
C LYS A 424 -14.28 6.05 0.66
N ALA A 425 -13.85 6.28 1.90
CA ALA A 425 -13.79 5.28 2.94
C ALA A 425 -14.66 5.65 4.14
N LYS A 426 -15.31 4.63 4.69
CA LYS A 426 -15.91 4.63 6.02
C LYS A 426 -15.09 3.69 6.89
N TRP A 427 -14.53 4.21 7.95
CA TRP A 427 -13.79 3.47 8.95
C TRP A 427 -14.60 3.35 10.23
N THR A 428 -14.79 2.13 10.70
CA THR A 428 -15.46 1.85 11.97
C THR A 428 -14.46 1.23 12.93
N SER A 429 -14.30 1.84 14.10
CA SER A 429 -13.52 1.30 15.23
C SER A 429 -14.50 0.85 16.32
N ALA A 430 -14.65 -0.46 16.49
CA ALA A 430 -15.54 -1.06 17.48
C ALA A 430 -14.76 -1.51 18.73
N ASN A 431 -15.48 -1.64 19.85
CA ASN A 431 -14.98 -2.09 21.15
C ASN A 431 -13.85 -1.19 21.70
N GLN A 432 -13.90 0.11 21.42
CA GLN A 432 -13.09 1.11 22.11
C GLN A 432 -13.72 1.44 23.46
N ILE A 433 -13.01 2.21 24.28
CA ILE A 433 -13.47 2.63 25.62
C ILE A 433 -13.70 4.13 25.64
N ASP A 434 -14.82 4.56 26.18
CA ASP A 434 -15.13 5.95 26.51
C ASP A 434 -14.56 6.26 27.92
N LEU A 435 -13.47 7.01 27.94
CA LEU A 435 -12.77 7.34 29.18
C LEU A 435 -13.54 8.35 30.06
N ASP A 436 -14.40 9.18 29.50
CA ASP A 436 -15.28 10.05 30.28
C ASP A 436 -16.31 9.21 31.04
N LYS A 437 -16.87 8.18 30.39
CA LYS A 437 -17.76 7.22 31.05
C LYS A 437 -17.03 6.38 32.10
N VAL A 438 -15.77 5.98 31.85
CA VAL A 438 -14.93 5.29 32.82
C VAL A 438 -14.68 6.18 34.03
N ALA A 439 -14.33 7.46 33.82
CA ALA A 439 -14.11 8.40 34.91
C ALA A 439 -15.36 8.63 35.76
N LEU A 440 -16.55 8.70 35.13
CA LEU A 440 -17.82 8.81 35.85
C LEU A 440 -18.15 7.53 36.61
N ALA A 441 -17.96 6.37 36.00
CA ALA A 441 -18.27 5.06 36.57
C ALA A 441 -17.33 4.61 37.72
N LEU A 442 -16.13 5.16 37.78
CA LEU A 442 -15.14 4.95 38.84
C LEU A 442 -15.19 6.03 39.93
N GLY A 443 -15.85 7.16 39.64
CA GLY A 443 -16.00 8.28 40.53
C GLY A 443 -16.96 8.06 41.69
N PRO A 444 -17.38 9.13 42.42
CA PRO A 444 -18.37 9.05 43.46
C PRO A 444 -19.68 8.41 43.00
N ASN A 445 -20.17 7.41 43.74
CA ASN A 445 -21.31 6.58 43.32
C ASN A 445 -22.62 7.38 43.22
N ASP A 446 -22.84 8.36 44.07
CA ASP A 446 -23.98 9.29 44.04
C ASP A 446 -23.99 10.10 42.74
N ARG A 447 -22.83 10.59 42.33
CA ARG A 447 -22.67 11.29 41.06
C ARG A 447 -22.92 10.37 39.85
N CYS A 448 -22.43 9.13 39.92
CA CYS A 448 -22.64 8.12 38.87
C CYS A 448 -24.14 7.83 38.71
N VAL A 449 -24.83 7.52 39.81
CA VAL A 449 -26.28 7.22 39.82
C VAL A 449 -27.11 8.41 39.33
N ALA A 450 -26.79 9.63 39.80
CA ALA A 450 -27.48 10.84 39.37
C ALA A 450 -27.38 11.11 37.85
N ASN A 451 -26.34 10.63 37.19
CA ASN A 451 -26.11 10.75 35.74
C ASN A 451 -26.48 9.48 34.97
N GLY A 452 -27.18 8.53 35.59
CA GLY A 452 -27.62 7.27 34.93
C GLY A 452 -26.46 6.37 34.51
N CYS A 453 -25.27 6.47 35.16
CA CYS A 453 -24.17 5.61 34.84
C CYS A 453 -24.24 4.24 35.55
N VAL A 454 -23.53 3.26 35.05
CA VAL A 454 -23.31 1.95 35.65
C VAL A 454 -21.95 1.97 36.37
N PRO A 455 -21.89 1.84 37.72
CA PRO A 455 -20.61 1.79 38.42
C PRO A 455 -19.72 0.66 37.92
N LEU A 456 -18.44 0.94 37.69
CA LEU A 456 -17.50 0.00 37.04
C LEU A 456 -16.69 -0.78 38.09
N ASN A 457 -16.74 -2.11 38.01
CA ASN A 457 -15.90 -2.99 38.84
C ASN A 457 -14.52 -3.22 38.18
N ILE A 458 -13.64 -2.21 38.25
CA ILE A 458 -12.28 -2.33 37.67
C ILE A 458 -11.41 -3.31 38.45
N PHE A 459 -11.72 -3.55 39.76
CA PHE A 459 -10.97 -4.44 40.65
C PHE A 459 -11.44 -5.90 40.60
N GLY A 460 -12.65 -6.16 40.06
CA GLY A 460 -13.29 -7.48 40.09
C GLY A 460 -13.85 -7.93 38.72
N ALA A 461 -14.96 -8.65 38.75
CA ALA A 461 -15.67 -9.06 37.52
C ALA A 461 -16.39 -7.86 36.91
N ILE A 462 -16.24 -7.67 35.60
CA ILE A 462 -16.96 -6.66 34.82
C ILE A 462 -18.16 -7.38 34.20
N THR A 463 -19.37 -6.90 34.50
CA THR A 463 -20.61 -7.45 33.90
C THR A 463 -20.82 -6.94 32.47
N PRO A 464 -21.66 -7.61 31.66
CA PRO A 464 -22.01 -7.11 30.33
C PRO A 464 -22.53 -5.66 30.36
N ASP A 465 -23.39 -5.27 31.32
CA ASP A 465 -23.92 -3.91 31.45
C ASP A 465 -22.82 -2.88 31.75
N MET A 466 -21.81 -3.23 32.57
CA MET A 466 -20.65 -2.38 32.80
C MET A 466 -19.80 -2.20 31.55
N ALA A 467 -19.56 -3.30 30.83
CA ALA A 467 -18.78 -3.27 29.60
C ALA A 467 -19.52 -2.46 28.52
N ASP A 468 -20.81 -2.67 28.32
CA ASP A 468 -21.61 -1.93 27.35
C ASP A 468 -21.74 -0.44 27.70
N TYR A 469 -21.80 -0.08 28.99
CA TYR A 469 -21.80 1.31 29.43
C TYR A 469 -20.53 2.07 28.99
N ILE A 470 -19.35 1.47 29.16
CA ILE A 470 -18.07 2.11 28.83
C ILE A 470 -17.67 1.95 27.36
N ARG A 471 -18.39 1.14 26.57
CA ARG A 471 -18.13 0.90 25.14
C ARG A 471 -18.23 2.20 24.35
N ALA A 472 -17.30 2.38 23.42
CA ALA A 472 -17.31 3.44 22.44
C ALA A 472 -17.03 2.86 21.04
N ASP A 473 -17.87 3.21 20.08
CA ASP A 473 -17.67 2.88 18.68
C ASP A 473 -17.52 4.17 17.87
N GLY A 474 -16.45 4.28 17.14
CA GLY A 474 -16.14 5.45 16.33
C GLY A 474 -16.37 5.19 14.85
N VAL A 475 -16.86 6.20 14.12
CA VAL A 475 -16.98 6.14 12.65
C VAL A 475 -16.33 7.36 12.03
N ASP A 476 -15.24 7.14 11.34
CA ASP A 476 -14.55 8.16 10.54
C ASP A 476 -14.98 8.08 9.07
N ARG A 477 -14.93 9.21 8.37
CA ARG A 477 -15.17 9.29 6.93
C ARG A 477 -14.04 10.07 6.30
N ASN A 478 -13.52 9.54 5.22
CA ASN A 478 -12.49 10.23 4.44
C ASN A 478 -12.62 9.92 2.95
N GLY A 479 -11.93 10.70 2.14
CA GLY A 479 -11.97 10.48 0.71
C GLY A 479 -11.09 11.43 -0.08
N THR A 480 -10.85 11.03 -1.32
CA THR A 480 -10.12 11.79 -2.33
C THR A 480 -10.98 11.95 -3.58
N LYS A 481 -10.78 13.03 -4.30
CA LYS A 481 -11.40 13.30 -5.60
C LYS A 481 -10.36 13.85 -6.56
N GLN A 482 -10.48 13.47 -7.81
CA GLN A 482 -9.64 13.91 -8.92
C GLN A 482 -10.51 14.32 -10.11
N HIS A 483 -10.19 15.46 -10.70
CA HIS A 483 -10.66 15.92 -11.99
C HIS A 483 -9.42 16.10 -12.85
N ASP A 484 -9.38 15.48 -14.00
CA ASP A 484 -8.24 15.50 -14.89
C ASP A 484 -8.68 15.67 -16.33
N PHE A 485 -8.18 16.70 -17.00
CA PHE A 485 -8.37 16.94 -18.42
C PHE A 485 -7.03 16.87 -19.11
N THR A 486 -6.94 16.05 -20.16
CA THR A 486 -5.74 15.91 -20.99
C THR A 486 -6.06 16.07 -22.45
N ALA A 487 -5.16 16.69 -23.21
CA ALA A 487 -5.21 16.72 -24.68
C ALA A 487 -3.79 16.50 -25.22
N ASN A 488 -3.65 15.58 -26.16
CA ASN A 488 -2.37 15.14 -26.71
C ASN A 488 -2.42 15.10 -28.23
N LEU A 489 -1.29 15.39 -28.86
CA LEU A 489 -1.05 15.35 -30.29
C LEU A 489 0.29 14.65 -30.56
N THR A 490 0.34 13.73 -31.50
CA THR A 490 1.57 13.01 -31.86
C THR A 490 1.61 12.75 -33.36
N GLY A 491 2.79 12.66 -33.93
CA GLY A 491 2.97 12.34 -35.33
C GLY A 491 4.38 12.57 -35.83
N ASP A 492 4.57 12.41 -37.12
CA ASP A 492 5.83 12.65 -37.81
C ASP A 492 5.87 14.05 -38.39
N LEU A 493 6.99 14.77 -38.23
CA LEU A 493 7.16 16.14 -38.72
C LEU A 493 7.76 16.17 -40.12
N PHE A 494 8.97 15.64 -40.27
CA PHE A 494 9.65 15.57 -41.55
C PHE A 494 10.72 14.48 -41.56
N ALA A 495 11.14 14.06 -42.76
CA ALA A 495 12.16 13.06 -42.94
C ALA A 495 13.56 13.64 -42.72
N LEU A 496 14.36 12.96 -41.90
CA LEU A 496 15.80 13.12 -41.74
C LEU A 496 16.52 11.99 -42.50
N PRO A 497 17.82 12.08 -42.79
CA PRO A 497 18.54 11.02 -43.49
C PRO A 497 18.42 9.62 -42.85
N ALA A 498 18.20 9.54 -41.53
CA ALA A 498 18.11 8.30 -40.76
C ALA A 498 16.67 7.87 -40.44
N GLY A 499 15.63 8.62 -40.83
CA GLY A 499 14.24 8.29 -40.54
C GLY A 499 13.36 9.52 -40.31
N MET A 500 12.11 9.32 -39.86
CA MET A 500 11.19 10.40 -39.58
C MET A 500 11.47 11.03 -38.21
N LEU A 501 11.52 12.38 -38.14
CA LEU A 501 11.48 13.11 -36.88
C LEU A 501 10.06 13.02 -36.30
N ALA A 502 9.88 12.27 -35.24
CA ALA A 502 8.58 12.13 -34.58
C ALA A 502 8.47 13.06 -33.39
N PHE A 503 7.25 13.50 -33.08
CA PHE A 503 6.96 14.34 -31.92
C PHE A 503 5.69 13.91 -31.19
N ALA A 504 5.61 14.30 -29.92
CA ALA A 504 4.37 14.35 -29.16
C ALA A 504 4.33 15.64 -28.32
N ALA A 505 3.14 16.23 -28.22
CA ALA A 505 2.91 17.42 -27.39
C ALA A 505 1.54 17.31 -26.71
N GLY A 506 1.39 17.94 -25.57
CA GLY A 506 0.09 17.92 -24.90
C GLY A 506 -0.01 18.90 -23.74
N VAL A 507 -1.23 19.01 -23.24
CA VAL A 507 -1.60 19.83 -22.09
C VAL A 507 -2.42 19.01 -21.10
N GLU A 508 -2.29 19.35 -19.81
CA GLU A 508 -3.06 18.74 -18.73
C GLU A 508 -3.55 19.83 -17.76
N TYR A 509 -4.80 19.71 -17.34
CA TYR A 509 -5.34 20.41 -16.19
C TYR A 509 -5.88 19.41 -15.20
N ARG A 510 -5.36 19.44 -13.96
CA ARG A 510 -5.80 18.52 -12.92
C ARG A 510 -6.11 19.26 -11.63
N LYS A 511 -7.18 18.83 -10.96
CA LYS A 511 -7.55 19.27 -9.62
C LYS A 511 -7.72 18.07 -8.73
N GLU A 512 -7.05 18.10 -7.58
CA GLU A 512 -7.15 17.08 -6.55
C GLU A 512 -7.68 17.68 -5.25
N SER A 513 -8.48 16.92 -4.52
CA SER A 513 -9.00 17.29 -3.21
C SER A 513 -9.11 16.08 -2.29
N GLY A 514 -8.95 16.30 -0.99
CA GLY A 514 -9.07 15.27 0.02
C GLY A 514 -9.67 15.80 1.31
N PHE A 515 -10.32 14.91 2.06
CA PHE A 515 -10.88 15.22 3.38
C PHE A 515 -10.79 14.02 4.33
N ASP A 516 -10.65 14.28 5.63
CA ASP A 516 -10.78 13.32 6.72
C ASP A 516 -11.65 13.93 7.82
N GLU A 517 -12.74 13.25 8.15
CA GLU A 517 -13.71 13.64 9.18
C GLU A 517 -13.67 12.57 10.29
N PRO A 518 -12.88 12.79 11.35
CA PRO A 518 -12.85 11.90 12.50
C PRO A 518 -14.20 11.85 13.21
N SER A 519 -14.52 10.71 13.83
CA SER A 519 -15.68 10.61 14.71
C SER A 519 -15.58 11.58 15.88
N ALA A 520 -16.72 11.91 16.51
CA ALA A 520 -16.76 12.80 17.66
C ALA A 520 -15.86 12.36 18.83
N TYR A 521 -15.60 11.06 18.97
CA TYR A 521 -14.67 10.52 19.97
C TYR A 521 -13.21 10.86 19.69
N PHE A 522 -12.82 10.99 18.41
CA PHE A 522 -11.42 11.25 18.01
C PHE A 522 -11.21 12.73 17.61
N ASN A 523 -12.28 13.43 17.24
CA ASN A 523 -12.24 14.83 16.85
C ASN A 523 -12.10 15.73 18.08
N GLN A 524 -10.87 15.84 18.57
CA GLN A 524 -10.52 16.65 19.72
C GLN A 524 -9.22 17.39 19.40
N THR A 525 -9.14 18.64 19.84
CA THR A 525 -7.89 19.40 19.79
C THR A 525 -6.84 18.63 20.59
N PRO A 526 -5.67 18.30 20.03
CA PRO A 526 -4.57 17.76 20.79
C PRO A 526 -4.12 18.81 21.82
N GLU A 527 -4.52 18.63 23.06
CA GLU A 527 -4.02 19.45 24.16
C GLU A 527 -2.65 18.92 24.57
N PHE A 528 -1.77 19.84 24.98
CA PHE A 528 -0.39 19.54 25.35
C PHE A 528 -0.24 18.72 26.64
N ILE A 529 -1.34 18.25 27.21
CA ILE A 529 -1.39 17.43 28.42
C ILE A 529 -1.90 16.03 28.01
N SER A 530 -1.23 14.97 28.44
CA SER A 530 -1.51 13.57 28.05
C SER A 530 -2.92 13.04 28.40
N TYR A 531 -3.80 13.89 28.92
CA TYR A 531 -5.01 13.52 29.63
C TYR A 531 -6.33 13.94 28.98
N SER A 532 -6.29 14.60 27.83
CA SER A 532 -7.51 15.04 27.12
C SER A 532 -8.11 13.99 26.18
N ARG A 533 -7.71 12.72 26.35
CA ARG A 533 -8.22 11.64 25.50
C ARG A 533 -9.59 11.15 26.01
N LYS A 534 -10.63 11.30 25.19
CA LYS A 534 -11.95 10.69 25.46
C LYS A 534 -11.97 9.18 25.23
N THR A 535 -10.98 8.64 24.52
CA THR A 535 -10.86 7.22 24.23
C THR A 535 -9.43 6.77 24.37
N THR A 536 -9.19 5.46 24.31
CA THR A 536 -7.85 4.87 24.23
C THR A 536 -7.10 5.18 22.93
N SER A 537 -7.78 5.80 21.94
CA SER A 537 -7.18 6.24 20.68
C SER A 537 -6.73 7.70 20.73
N ALA A 538 -5.71 8.05 19.95
CA ALA A 538 -5.16 9.40 19.92
C ALA A 538 -6.14 10.41 19.29
N PRO A 539 -6.29 11.62 19.85
CA PRO A 539 -7.10 12.70 19.29
C PRO A 539 -6.50 13.23 17.99
N ARG A 540 -7.37 13.67 17.08
CA ARG A 540 -6.98 14.32 15.82
C ARG A 540 -8.06 15.26 15.33
N LEU A 541 -7.64 16.32 14.63
CA LEU A 541 -8.52 17.26 13.97
C LEU A 541 -8.87 16.82 12.55
N PRO A 542 -10.00 17.30 12.01
CA PRO A 542 -10.34 17.09 10.60
C PRO A 542 -9.26 17.60 9.64
N THR A 543 -9.16 16.96 8.48
CA THR A 543 -8.32 17.40 7.37
C THR A 543 -9.20 17.78 6.19
N SER A 544 -8.89 18.86 5.49
CA SER A 544 -9.50 19.21 4.21
C SER A 544 -8.56 20.09 3.41
N GLY A 545 -8.37 19.76 2.15
CA GLY A 545 -7.49 20.52 1.27
C GLY A 545 -7.69 20.18 -0.20
N SER A 546 -7.18 21.05 -1.06
CA SER A 546 -7.15 20.83 -2.51
C SER A 546 -6.04 21.63 -3.15
N TYR A 547 -5.59 21.18 -4.32
CA TYR A 547 -4.74 21.95 -5.22
C TYR A 547 -5.15 21.70 -6.67
N ASP A 548 -4.76 22.59 -7.55
CA ASP A 548 -4.86 22.43 -8.99
C ASP A 548 -3.52 22.68 -9.66
N LEU A 549 -3.39 22.15 -10.86
CA LEU A 549 -2.19 22.29 -11.68
C LEU A 549 -2.54 22.43 -13.17
N LYS A 550 -1.62 23.06 -13.89
CA LYS A 550 -1.64 23.21 -15.34
C LYS A 550 -0.28 22.83 -15.87
N GLU A 551 -0.26 21.96 -16.87
CA GLU A 551 0.97 21.43 -17.43
C GLU A 551 0.95 21.45 -18.94
N ALA A 552 2.13 21.60 -19.54
CA ALA A 552 2.36 21.43 -20.97
C ALA A 552 3.66 20.67 -21.19
N TYR A 553 3.69 19.79 -22.17
CA TYR A 553 4.88 19.02 -22.50
C TYR A 553 5.10 18.91 -24.01
N VAL A 554 6.34 18.66 -24.38
CA VAL A 554 6.74 18.28 -25.72
C VAL A 554 7.80 17.20 -25.65
N GLU A 555 7.72 16.24 -26.57
CA GLU A 555 8.64 15.12 -26.75
C GLU A 555 9.03 15.03 -28.23
N PHE A 556 10.29 14.74 -28.50
CA PHE A 556 10.84 14.47 -29.84
C PHE A 556 11.61 13.16 -29.84
N ASN A 557 11.50 12.44 -30.96
CA ASN A 557 12.36 11.31 -31.28
C ASN A 557 13.10 11.62 -32.58
N VAL A 558 14.43 11.69 -32.47
CA VAL A 558 15.30 12.15 -33.54
C VAL A 558 16.17 10.98 -34.00
N PRO A 559 15.90 10.34 -35.14
CA PRO A 559 16.83 9.39 -35.73
C PRO A 559 18.07 10.12 -36.25
N LEU A 560 19.22 9.79 -35.63
CA LEU A 560 20.48 10.47 -35.93
C LEU A 560 21.26 9.78 -37.05
N LEU A 561 21.41 8.45 -36.93
CA LEU A 561 22.18 7.64 -37.89
C LEU A 561 21.45 6.28 -38.09
N ALA A 562 21.50 5.75 -39.32
CA ALA A 562 20.95 4.44 -39.65
C ALA A 562 21.83 3.73 -40.70
N ASP A 563 21.85 2.39 -40.66
CA ASP A 563 22.47 1.50 -41.64
C ASP A 563 23.97 1.79 -41.98
N LEU A 564 24.71 2.23 -40.94
CA LEU A 564 26.15 2.43 -41.03
C LEU A 564 26.91 1.30 -40.31
N PRO A 565 28.19 1.02 -40.64
CA PRO A 565 29.02 0.06 -39.92
C PRO A 565 29.03 0.35 -38.40
N LEU A 566 28.67 -0.61 -37.56
CA LEU A 566 28.52 -0.51 -36.10
C LEU A 566 27.49 0.49 -35.64
N VAL A 567 26.60 0.98 -36.54
CA VAL A 567 25.51 1.89 -36.22
C VAL A 567 24.30 1.51 -37.08
N LYS A 568 23.68 0.37 -36.82
CA LYS A 568 22.44 -0.04 -37.45
C LYS A 568 21.34 0.98 -37.19
N GLN A 569 21.32 1.55 -35.97
CA GLN A 569 20.38 2.58 -35.52
C GLN A 569 21.01 3.41 -34.40
N LEU A 570 20.89 4.72 -34.51
CA LEU A 570 21.19 5.65 -33.43
C LEU A 570 20.09 6.68 -33.36
N GLU A 571 19.38 6.69 -32.23
CA GLU A 571 18.25 7.61 -31.98
C GLU A 571 18.45 8.38 -30.67
N LEU A 572 18.04 9.64 -30.69
CA LEU A 572 17.96 10.53 -29.52
C LEU A 572 16.50 10.84 -29.22
N SER A 573 16.04 10.54 -28.00
CA SER A 573 14.76 11.04 -27.50
C SER A 573 14.98 12.20 -26.54
N ALA A 574 14.14 13.23 -26.62
CA ALA A 574 14.19 14.41 -25.76
C ALA A 574 12.77 14.82 -25.37
N ALA A 575 12.53 15.03 -24.11
CA ALA A 575 11.24 15.51 -23.61
C ALA A 575 11.42 16.60 -22.57
N THR A 576 10.49 17.54 -22.53
CA THR A 576 10.42 18.56 -21.49
C THR A 576 8.96 18.82 -21.12
N ARG A 577 8.71 19.05 -19.81
CA ARG A 577 7.38 19.38 -19.26
C ARG A 577 7.51 20.55 -18.32
N HIS A 578 6.66 21.53 -18.49
CA HIS A 578 6.47 22.63 -17.56
C HIS A 578 5.17 22.44 -16.78
N SER A 579 5.26 22.43 -15.46
CA SER A 579 4.14 22.21 -14.54
C SER A 579 3.98 23.43 -13.63
N ARG A 580 2.76 23.93 -13.46
CA ARG A 580 2.44 25.03 -12.55
C ARG A 580 1.36 24.59 -11.56
N TYR A 581 1.71 24.55 -10.29
CA TYR A 581 0.85 24.17 -9.17
C TYR A 581 0.35 25.40 -8.40
N SER A 582 -0.86 25.33 -7.87
CA SER A 582 -1.44 26.38 -7.03
C SER A 582 -0.76 26.49 -5.66
N THR A 583 0.04 25.50 -5.24
CA THR A 583 0.70 25.43 -3.93
C THR A 583 2.10 26.01 -3.95
N PHE A 584 3.02 25.48 -4.77
CA PHE A 584 4.44 25.86 -4.76
C PHE A 584 4.91 26.60 -6.03
N GLY A 585 4.03 26.82 -7.03
CA GLY A 585 4.37 27.52 -8.27
C GLY A 585 4.85 26.58 -9.39
N GLY A 586 5.86 27.01 -10.17
CA GLY A 586 6.28 26.34 -11.39
C GLY A 586 7.53 25.47 -11.25
N THR A 587 7.58 24.38 -12.02
CA THR A 587 8.77 23.53 -12.19
C THR A 587 8.88 23.06 -13.63
N THR A 588 10.10 22.88 -14.11
CA THR A 588 10.38 22.33 -15.46
C THR A 588 11.28 21.13 -15.33
N ASN A 589 10.89 20.02 -15.98
CA ASN A 589 11.62 18.76 -15.91
C ASN A 589 11.86 18.24 -17.32
N SER A 590 13.07 17.79 -17.58
CA SER A 590 13.53 17.33 -18.88
C SER A 590 14.04 15.89 -18.81
N LYS A 591 13.98 15.20 -19.95
CA LYS A 591 14.50 13.84 -20.12
C LYS A 591 15.23 13.74 -21.45
N LEU A 592 16.36 13.06 -21.47
CA LEU A 592 17.10 12.67 -22.66
C LEU A 592 17.29 11.17 -22.65
N GLY A 593 17.16 10.55 -23.81
CA GLY A 593 17.39 9.12 -23.99
C GLY A 593 18.17 8.87 -25.27
N LEU A 594 19.08 7.91 -25.24
CA LEU A 594 19.86 7.48 -26.38
C LEU A 594 19.63 5.98 -26.60
N VAL A 595 19.31 5.59 -27.82
CA VAL A 595 19.25 4.20 -28.28
C VAL A 595 20.30 4.02 -29.36
N TRP A 596 21.21 3.05 -29.17
CA TRP A 596 22.23 2.67 -30.13
C TRP A 596 22.15 1.17 -30.40
N ARG A 597 21.91 0.81 -31.66
CA ARG A 597 22.00 -0.56 -32.17
C ARG A 597 23.24 -0.67 -33.04
N PRO A 598 24.35 -1.24 -32.52
CA PRO A 598 25.54 -1.50 -33.37
C PRO A 598 25.23 -2.50 -34.47
N TRP A 599 24.46 -3.54 -34.18
CA TRP A 599 23.92 -4.58 -35.09
C TRP A 599 22.57 -5.07 -34.62
N ASP A 600 21.91 -5.93 -35.36
CA ASP A 600 20.51 -6.34 -35.13
C ASP A 600 20.33 -7.04 -33.76
N ASP A 601 21.29 -7.79 -33.26
CA ASP A 601 21.19 -8.59 -32.03
C ASP A 601 21.41 -7.79 -30.75
N LEU A 602 21.96 -6.58 -30.81
CA LEU A 602 22.34 -5.79 -29.65
C LEU A 602 21.75 -4.38 -29.71
N MET A 603 21.04 -4.00 -28.66
CA MET A 603 20.62 -2.63 -28.39
C MET A 603 21.23 -2.14 -27.08
N VAL A 604 21.90 -1.01 -27.11
CA VAL A 604 22.39 -0.29 -25.93
C VAL A 604 21.48 0.93 -25.73
N ARG A 605 21.08 1.19 -24.49
CA ARG A 605 20.24 2.32 -24.15
C ARG A 605 20.77 3.07 -22.94
N SER A 606 20.55 4.38 -22.92
CA SER A 606 20.91 5.22 -21.79
C SER A 606 19.91 6.36 -21.64
N THR A 607 19.57 6.71 -20.39
CA THR A 607 18.69 7.83 -20.10
C THR A 607 19.25 8.73 -19.02
N TRP A 608 18.90 10.00 -19.11
CA TRP A 608 19.02 11.00 -18.06
C TRP A 608 17.68 11.71 -17.92
N ALA A 609 17.11 11.74 -16.72
CA ALA A 609 15.81 12.32 -16.45
C ALA A 609 15.81 13.12 -15.16
N GLN A 610 15.20 14.30 -15.21
CA GLN A 610 14.77 15.05 -14.03
C GLN A 610 13.39 14.60 -13.62
N GLY A 611 13.14 14.55 -12.32
CA GLY A 611 11.85 14.20 -11.75
C GLY A 611 11.47 15.12 -10.61
N PHE A 612 10.18 15.20 -10.32
CA PHE A 612 9.68 15.84 -9.12
C PHE A 612 8.45 15.11 -8.58
N ARG A 613 8.19 15.31 -7.29
CA ARG A 613 6.93 14.97 -6.62
C ARG A 613 6.37 16.20 -5.93
N ALA A 614 5.11 16.50 -6.19
CA ALA A 614 4.39 17.53 -5.45
C ALA A 614 4.09 17.06 -4.01
N PRO A 615 4.10 17.95 -3.02
CA PRO A 615 3.56 17.63 -1.70
C PRO A 615 2.10 17.20 -1.80
N SER A 616 1.75 16.13 -1.10
CA SER A 616 0.38 15.60 -1.08
C SER A 616 -0.56 16.49 -0.25
N ILE A 617 -1.86 16.32 -0.44
CA ILE A 617 -2.87 17.02 0.36
C ILE A 617 -2.71 16.71 1.85
N ASN A 618 -2.34 15.47 2.18
CA ASN A 618 -2.11 15.07 3.56
C ASN A 618 -0.85 15.74 4.14
N GLU A 619 0.24 15.80 3.37
CA GLU A 619 1.47 16.48 3.80
C GLU A 619 1.26 17.99 3.97
N LEU A 620 0.42 18.63 3.14
CA LEU A 620 0.14 20.07 3.20
C LEU A 620 -0.87 20.43 4.29
N TYR A 621 -1.96 19.67 4.43
CA TYR A 621 -3.16 20.12 5.14
C TYR A 621 -3.66 19.16 6.22
N ALA A 622 -2.89 18.10 6.59
CA ALA A 622 -3.31 17.20 7.66
C ALA A 622 -3.65 17.97 8.93
N GLY A 623 -4.82 17.70 9.49
CA GLY A 623 -5.21 18.21 10.81
C GLY A 623 -4.23 17.72 11.88
N LEU A 624 -4.04 18.52 12.93
CA LEU A 624 -3.18 18.15 14.04
C LEU A 624 -3.64 16.83 14.68
N ARG A 625 -2.70 15.96 14.95
CA ARG A 625 -2.94 14.67 15.61
C ARG A 625 -1.87 14.39 16.66
N GLN A 626 -2.27 13.77 17.75
CA GLN A 626 -1.35 13.27 18.77
C GLN A 626 -0.82 11.87 18.42
N THR A 627 0.44 11.65 18.71
CA THR A 627 1.11 10.35 18.57
C THR A 627 2.18 10.20 19.63
N ASN A 628 2.62 8.98 19.92
CA ASN A 628 3.80 8.73 20.76
C ASN A 628 4.97 8.37 19.83
N LEU A 629 6.02 9.18 19.89
CA LEU A 629 7.22 8.94 19.08
C LEU A 629 8.38 8.47 19.97
N PRO A 630 9.12 7.43 19.56
CA PRO A 630 10.25 6.94 20.35
C PRO A 630 11.37 7.99 20.35
N ALA A 631 11.77 8.42 21.54
CA ALA A 631 12.91 9.31 21.72
C ALA A 631 13.40 9.30 23.19
N ILE A 632 14.69 9.53 23.37
CA ILE A 632 15.35 9.68 24.67
C ILE A 632 15.69 11.15 24.85
N ASP A 633 15.22 11.74 25.93
CA ASP A 633 15.47 13.13 26.23
C ASP A 633 16.94 13.39 26.62
N PRO A 634 17.69 14.17 25.82
CA PRO A 634 19.07 14.52 26.13
C PRO A 634 19.25 15.34 27.40
N CYS A 635 18.17 15.93 27.95
CA CYS A 635 18.18 16.71 29.18
C CYS A 635 17.97 15.87 30.45
N ASN A 636 17.95 14.54 30.37
CA ASN A 636 17.92 13.67 31.53
C ASN A 636 19.05 14.04 32.51
N GLY A 637 18.72 14.11 33.79
CA GLY A 637 19.64 14.54 34.86
C GLY A 637 19.96 16.05 34.81
N GLY A 638 19.04 16.88 34.20
CA GLY A 638 19.20 18.33 34.08
C GLY A 638 20.06 18.77 32.88
N GLY A 639 20.67 17.82 32.15
CA GLY A 639 21.41 18.08 30.91
C GLY A 639 22.52 19.12 31.07
N ALA A 640 23.35 19.02 32.14
CA ALA A 640 24.38 20.01 32.51
C ALA A 640 25.23 20.49 31.31
N GLY A 641 25.33 21.78 31.11
CA GLY A 641 26.12 22.42 30.04
C GLY A 641 25.45 22.44 28.65
N LYS A 642 24.21 21.93 28.52
CA LYS A 642 23.50 21.97 27.23
C LYS A 642 22.58 23.19 27.15
N PRO A 643 22.74 24.06 26.12
CA PRO A 643 21.97 25.31 25.99
C PRO A 643 20.45 25.14 26.04
N GLY A 644 19.92 24.08 25.43
CA GLY A 644 18.47 23.84 25.36
C GLY A 644 17.90 23.09 26.59
N CYS A 645 18.73 22.78 27.59
CA CYS A 645 18.30 22.14 28.84
C CYS A 645 18.24 23.12 30.01
N VAL A 646 18.39 24.43 29.76
CA VAL A 646 18.32 25.46 30.79
C VAL A 646 16.93 25.43 31.45
N GLY A 647 16.89 25.35 32.78
CA GLY A 647 15.65 25.24 33.57
C GLY A 647 15.13 23.83 33.80
N VAL A 648 15.73 22.80 33.20
CA VAL A 648 15.37 21.40 33.47
C VAL A 648 16.01 20.98 34.81
N PRO A 649 15.22 20.47 35.79
CA PRO A 649 15.75 20.06 37.07
C PRO A 649 16.78 18.94 36.96
N ALA A 650 17.82 18.97 37.84
CA ALA A 650 18.81 17.89 37.91
C ALA A 650 18.20 16.52 38.36
N SER A 651 17.04 16.56 38.98
CA SER A 651 16.28 15.38 39.39
C SER A 651 15.42 14.81 38.26
N TYR A 652 15.32 15.50 37.11
CA TYR A 652 14.50 15.04 35.98
C TYR A 652 15.04 13.72 35.39
N ASN A 653 14.15 12.76 35.29
CA ASN A 653 14.45 11.46 34.67
C ASN A 653 13.24 10.99 33.85
N GLN A 654 13.43 10.84 32.54
CA GLN A 654 12.42 10.35 31.58
C GLN A 654 11.97 8.90 31.87
N SER A 655 12.63 8.17 32.82
CA SER A 655 12.39 6.74 33.07
C SER A 655 10.95 6.37 33.44
N ASN A 656 10.08 7.35 33.66
CA ASN A 656 8.66 7.14 34.00
C ASN A 656 7.76 6.88 32.79
N TYR A 657 8.26 7.09 31.56
CA TYR A 657 7.53 6.75 30.34
C TYR A 657 7.93 5.35 29.87
N SER A 658 6.98 4.44 29.81
CA SER A 658 7.20 3.08 29.31
C SER A 658 7.74 3.11 27.87
N GLY A 659 8.97 2.62 27.67
CA GLY A 659 9.55 2.41 26.36
C GLY A 659 10.21 3.61 25.68
N GLY A 660 10.51 4.72 26.38
CA GLY A 660 11.20 5.87 25.77
C GLY A 660 10.39 6.59 24.70
N SER A 661 9.05 6.63 24.82
CA SER A 661 8.17 7.34 23.91
C SER A 661 7.81 8.72 24.45
N ILE A 662 7.81 9.73 23.58
CA ILE A 662 7.42 11.11 23.93
C ILE A 662 6.11 11.46 23.20
N LEU A 663 5.18 12.07 23.95
CA LEU A 663 3.96 12.57 23.36
C LEU A 663 4.29 13.67 22.34
N SER A 664 3.83 13.49 21.12
CA SER A 664 4.14 14.38 20.01
C SER A 664 2.88 14.78 19.25
N THR A 665 2.88 15.98 18.72
CA THR A 665 1.84 16.48 17.82
C THR A 665 2.41 16.57 16.41
N VAL A 666 1.71 15.97 15.46
CA VAL A 666 2.06 16.03 14.03
C VAL A 666 0.89 16.57 13.23
N GLY A 667 1.16 17.30 12.16
CA GLY A 667 0.16 17.88 11.26
C GLY A 667 0.74 18.18 9.90
N GLY A 668 -0.03 18.78 9.00
CA GLY A 668 0.43 19.20 7.69
C GLY A 668 1.32 20.47 7.76
N ASN A 669 2.02 20.72 6.65
CA ASN A 669 2.85 21.90 6.47
C ASN A 669 2.60 22.53 5.08
N PRO A 670 1.88 23.65 5.01
CA PRO A 670 1.56 24.31 3.73
C PRO A 670 2.77 24.87 2.98
N ASP A 671 3.90 25.07 3.66
CA ASP A 671 5.12 25.68 3.10
C ASP A 671 6.04 24.67 2.39
N LEU A 672 5.63 23.42 2.31
CA LEU A 672 6.42 22.37 1.65
C LEU A 672 6.66 22.68 0.19
N GLN A 673 7.89 22.43 -0.23
CA GLN A 673 8.35 22.50 -1.61
C GLN A 673 8.33 21.12 -2.27
N PRO A 674 8.33 21.03 -3.62
CA PRO A 674 8.40 19.74 -4.29
C PRO A 674 9.73 19.04 -4.01
N GLU A 675 9.69 17.70 -3.91
CA GLU A 675 10.88 16.88 -4.01
C GLU A 675 11.40 16.89 -5.45
N THR A 676 12.69 16.83 -5.64
CA THR A 676 13.32 16.80 -6.97
C THR A 676 14.27 15.62 -7.11
N SER A 677 14.40 15.07 -8.32
CA SER A 677 15.33 13.97 -8.56
C SER A 677 16.09 14.10 -9.86
N VAL A 678 17.24 13.43 -9.90
CA VAL A 678 17.99 13.13 -11.14
C VAL A 678 18.14 11.62 -11.21
N ASN A 679 17.61 11.04 -12.28
CA ASN A 679 17.68 9.62 -12.56
C ASN A 679 18.60 9.39 -13.76
N ARG A 680 19.45 8.38 -13.68
CA ARG A 680 20.31 7.91 -14.77
C ARG A 680 20.12 6.42 -14.92
N SER A 681 19.97 5.94 -16.15
CA SER A 681 20.01 4.52 -16.44
C SER A 681 20.87 4.24 -17.66
N THR A 682 21.50 3.07 -17.67
CA THR A 682 22.26 2.57 -18.82
C THR A 682 22.15 1.06 -18.85
N GLY A 683 21.83 0.50 -20.00
CA GLY A 683 21.64 -0.93 -20.12
C GLY A 683 21.74 -1.42 -21.56
N PHE A 684 21.49 -2.71 -21.74
CA PHE A 684 21.44 -3.34 -23.05
C PHE A 684 20.34 -4.38 -23.13
N ILE A 685 19.89 -4.65 -24.35
CA ILE A 685 19.07 -5.80 -24.72
C ILE A 685 19.84 -6.61 -25.75
N TYR A 686 19.97 -7.91 -25.50
CA TYR A 686 20.66 -8.85 -26.37
C TYR A 686 19.70 -9.94 -26.83
N THR A 687 19.50 -10.02 -28.15
CA THR A 687 18.59 -10.97 -28.82
C THR A 687 19.36 -11.75 -29.89
N PRO A 688 20.18 -12.76 -29.51
CA PRO A 688 21.13 -13.42 -30.41
C PRO A 688 20.45 -14.22 -31.52
N GLY A 689 20.83 -13.99 -32.75
CA GLY A 689 20.30 -14.70 -33.92
C GLY A 689 20.54 -16.23 -33.90
N PHE A 690 21.57 -16.69 -33.17
CA PHE A 690 21.87 -18.13 -32.98
C PHE A 690 20.95 -18.83 -31.97
N ALA A 691 20.31 -18.09 -31.08
CA ALA A 691 19.37 -18.60 -30.09
C ALA A 691 18.01 -17.87 -30.24
N LYS A 692 17.30 -18.19 -31.32
CA LYS A 692 15.99 -17.59 -31.61
C LYS A 692 15.05 -17.79 -30.42
N GLY A 693 14.39 -16.71 -29.99
CA GLY A 693 13.50 -16.70 -28.85
C GLY A 693 14.18 -16.33 -27.52
N LEU A 694 15.52 -16.13 -27.50
CA LEU A 694 16.22 -15.60 -26.34
C LEU A 694 16.23 -14.07 -26.39
N SER A 695 15.83 -13.43 -25.29
CA SER A 695 15.97 -11.99 -25.04
C SER A 695 16.53 -11.80 -23.64
N TRP A 696 17.60 -11.04 -23.52
CA TRP A 696 18.23 -10.73 -22.24
C TRP A 696 18.47 -9.23 -22.11
N SER A 697 17.86 -8.60 -21.11
CA SER A 697 18.07 -7.20 -20.75
C SER A 697 18.81 -7.07 -19.41
N VAL A 698 19.69 -6.10 -19.33
CA VAL A 698 20.38 -5.69 -18.11
C VAL A 698 20.41 -4.18 -18.08
N ASP A 699 19.91 -3.57 -16.99
CA ASP A 699 19.82 -2.12 -16.83
C ASP A 699 20.35 -1.71 -15.47
N TRP A 700 21.41 -0.92 -15.46
CA TRP A 700 21.90 -0.22 -14.27
C TRP A 700 21.12 1.09 -14.10
N TYR A 701 20.83 1.47 -12.84
CA TYR A 701 20.19 2.73 -12.48
C TYR A 701 20.89 3.43 -11.32
N ASP A 702 20.81 4.76 -11.31
CA ASP A 702 21.24 5.66 -10.23
C ASP A 702 20.20 6.78 -10.07
N ILE A 703 19.62 6.90 -8.88
CA ILE A 703 18.58 7.85 -8.54
C ILE A 703 19.07 8.71 -7.38
N ASP A 704 19.11 10.02 -7.58
CA ASP A 704 19.48 11.03 -6.58
C ASP A 704 18.26 11.91 -6.30
N LEU A 705 17.55 11.62 -5.22
CA LEU A 705 16.38 12.34 -4.77
C LEU A 705 16.76 13.37 -3.71
N LYS A 706 16.43 14.62 -3.92
CA LYS A 706 16.70 15.75 -3.03
C LYS A 706 15.40 16.33 -2.49
N GLU A 707 15.51 17.10 -1.40
CA GLU A 707 14.37 17.76 -0.74
C GLU A 707 13.26 16.76 -0.36
N ALA A 708 13.64 15.50 -0.05
CA ALA A 708 12.69 14.46 0.32
C ALA A 708 11.88 14.90 1.54
N ILE A 709 10.55 14.87 1.40
CA ILE A 709 9.61 15.23 2.45
C ILE A 709 9.57 14.11 3.48
N SER A 710 9.93 14.45 4.70
CA SER A 710 9.86 13.56 5.86
C SER A 710 9.78 14.35 7.15
N SER A 711 9.45 13.71 8.29
CA SER A 711 9.60 14.36 9.59
C SER A 711 11.08 14.54 9.94
N PHE A 712 11.36 15.57 10.74
CA PHE A 712 12.70 15.79 11.28
C PHE A 712 13.15 14.63 12.18
N GLY A 713 12.20 14.02 12.85
CA GLY A 713 12.36 12.94 13.81
C GLY A 713 12.59 13.47 15.22
N SER A 714 11.79 13.01 16.15
CA SER A 714 11.75 13.47 17.55
C SER A 714 13.12 13.47 18.22
N GLN A 715 13.92 12.42 18.03
CA GLN A 715 15.27 12.32 18.63
C GLN A 715 16.22 13.39 18.07
N ASN A 716 16.17 13.64 16.76
CA ASN A 716 17.01 14.65 16.12
C ASN A 716 16.61 16.05 16.62
N LEU A 717 15.30 16.33 16.74
CA LEU A 717 14.78 17.59 17.24
C LEU A 717 15.20 17.85 18.68
N LEU A 718 15.10 16.85 19.56
CA LEU A 718 15.53 16.91 20.94
C LEU A 718 17.05 17.12 21.08
N ASN A 719 17.83 16.38 20.29
CA ASN A 719 19.29 16.51 20.28
C ASN A 719 19.71 17.92 19.86
N LEU A 720 19.03 18.46 18.83
CA LEU A 720 19.29 19.81 18.36
C LEU A 720 18.97 20.87 19.44
N CYS A 721 17.74 20.84 19.98
CA CYS A 721 17.33 21.73 21.05
C CYS A 721 18.35 21.67 22.19
N ALA A 722 18.64 20.46 22.69
CA ALA A 722 19.56 20.30 23.81
C ALA A 722 20.95 20.86 23.53
N SER A 723 21.55 20.53 22.39
CA SER A 723 22.96 20.84 22.09
C SER A 723 23.20 22.29 21.65
N THR A 724 22.22 22.92 20.97
CA THR A 724 22.40 24.24 20.31
C THR A 724 21.42 25.31 20.77
N GLY A 725 20.37 24.96 21.51
CA GLY A 725 19.24 25.85 21.83
C GLY A 725 18.31 26.16 20.65
N GLN A 726 18.57 25.60 19.46
CA GLN A 726 17.74 25.83 18.27
C GLN A 726 16.48 24.97 18.28
N ARG A 727 15.37 25.52 17.74
CA ARG A 727 14.05 24.86 17.66
C ARG A 727 13.48 24.35 18.97
N CYS A 728 13.97 24.84 20.11
CA CYS A 728 13.41 24.48 21.43
C CYS A 728 11.95 24.95 21.61
N ASN A 729 11.50 25.89 20.80
CA ASN A 729 10.10 26.31 20.72
C ASN A 729 9.13 25.21 20.24
N LEU A 730 9.66 24.13 19.65
CA LEU A 730 8.90 22.94 19.28
C LEU A 730 8.84 21.90 20.40
N VAL A 731 9.52 22.13 21.53
CA VAL A 731 9.58 21.24 22.70
C VAL A 731 8.97 21.98 23.89
N THR A 732 7.82 21.49 24.35
CA THR A 732 7.14 22.06 25.51
C THR A 732 7.41 21.17 26.73
N ARG A 733 7.88 21.78 27.83
CA ARG A 733 8.16 21.11 29.09
C ARG A 733 7.28 21.65 30.21
N ASP A 734 6.93 20.81 31.16
CA ASP A 734 6.30 21.22 32.42
C ASP A 734 7.36 21.66 33.46
N SER A 735 6.89 22.06 34.64
CA SER A 735 7.75 22.51 35.73
C SER A 735 8.65 21.41 36.33
N SER A 736 8.37 20.13 36.06
CA SER A 736 9.22 19.00 36.47
C SER A 736 10.34 18.73 35.46
N GLY A 737 10.32 19.40 34.30
CA GLY A 737 11.24 19.20 33.17
C GLY A 737 10.74 18.17 32.16
N GLU A 738 9.59 17.52 32.39
CA GLU A 738 9.03 16.52 31.51
C GLU A 738 8.54 17.14 30.20
N ILE A 739 8.84 16.45 29.07
CA ILE A 739 8.33 16.88 27.76
C ILE A 739 6.85 16.50 27.68
N VAL A 740 5.99 17.51 27.68
CA VAL A 740 4.53 17.35 27.58
C VAL A 740 4.02 17.43 26.16
N ASN A 741 4.78 18.05 25.26
CA ASN A 741 4.52 18.01 23.82
C ASN A 741 5.79 18.26 23.00
N LEU A 742 5.86 17.62 21.85
CA LEU A 742 6.89 17.80 20.83
C LEU A 742 6.21 17.92 19.47
N ILE A 743 6.46 19.00 18.75
CA ILE A 743 5.88 19.23 17.41
C ILE A 743 6.86 18.72 16.36
N ASP A 744 6.46 17.69 15.61
CA ASP A 744 7.27 17.07 14.55
C ASP A 744 6.42 16.88 13.29
N GLY A 745 6.46 17.85 12.36
CA GLY A 745 5.72 17.85 11.10
C GLY A 745 6.61 17.53 9.88
N PRO A 746 6.01 17.39 8.69
CA PRO A 746 6.74 17.16 7.45
C PRO A 746 7.53 18.40 7.03
N ILE A 747 8.76 18.19 6.57
CA ILE A 747 9.69 19.22 6.06
C ILE A 747 10.50 18.63 4.88
N ASN A 748 11.00 19.53 4.01
CA ASN A 748 11.95 19.18 2.95
C ASN A 748 13.38 19.22 3.52
N LEU A 749 13.92 18.06 3.87
CA LEU A 749 15.23 18.03 4.54
C LEU A 749 16.17 16.97 4.00
N ASN A 750 15.65 15.85 3.52
CA ASN A 750 16.43 14.64 3.30
C ASN A 750 16.85 14.49 1.83
N ARG A 751 17.95 13.74 1.63
CA ARG A 751 18.35 13.25 0.32
C ARG A 751 18.38 11.74 0.35
N ILE A 752 17.91 11.10 -0.70
CA ILE A 752 17.97 9.65 -0.86
C ILE A 752 18.75 9.33 -2.13
N LYS A 753 19.72 8.43 -2.02
CA LYS A 753 20.41 7.86 -3.17
C LYS A 753 20.12 6.38 -3.25
N ALA A 754 19.65 5.93 -4.42
CA ALA A 754 19.40 4.53 -4.69
C ALA A 754 20.06 4.14 -6.01
N SER A 755 20.83 3.04 -6.01
CA SER A 755 21.41 2.49 -7.23
C SER A 755 21.36 0.97 -7.23
N GLY A 756 21.31 0.39 -8.44
CA GLY A 756 21.19 -1.05 -8.58
C GLY A 756 21.21 -1.51 -10.02
N VAL A 757 20.89 -2.78 -10.21
CA VAL A 757 20.79 -3.42 -11.53
C VAL A 757 19.50 -4.24 -11.58
N ASP A 758 18.71 -4.02 -12.62
CA ASP A 758 17.56 -4.87 -12.97
C ASP A 758 17.94 -5.73 -14.18
N THR A 759 17.54 -7.01 -14.18
CA THR A 759 17.78 -7.91 -15.31
C THR A 759 16.59 -8.79 -15.59
N THR A 760 16.27 -8.97 -16.87
CA THR A 760 15.22 -9.88 -17.32
C THR A 760 15.76 -10.74 -18.45
N LEU A 761 15.61 -12.05 -18.32
CA LEU A 761 15.90 -13.02 -19.36
C LEU A 761 14.62 -13.75 -19.71
N ARG A 762 14.25 -13.76 -20.97
CA ARG A 762 13.14 -14.54 -21.54
C ARG A 762 13.70 -15.48 -22.59
N TYR A 763 13.28 -16.75 -22.56
CA TYR A 763 13.69 -17.72 -23.54
C TYR A 763 12.54 -18.64 -23.92
N GLN A 764 12.00 -18.40 -25.12
CA GLN A 764 11.14 -19.38 -25.77
C GLN A 764 11.99 -20.49 -26.37
N LEU A 765 12.00 -21.63 -25.73
CA LEU A 765 12.79 -22.76 -26.20
C LEU A 765 12.27 -23.25 -27.57
N PRO A 766 13.12 -23.78 -28.44
CA PRO A 766 12.69 -24.38 -29.68
C PRO A 766 11.64 -25.46 -29.44
N LYS A 767 10.65 -25.56 -30.33
CA LYS A 767 9.59 -26.58 -30.22
C LYS A 767 10.16 -27.98 -30.11
N MET A 768 9.75 -28.69 -29.08
CA MET A 768 10.18 -30.05 -28.78
C MET A 768 9.00 -31.04 -28.80
N ALA A 769 9.27 -32.33 -29.00
CA ALA A 769 8.23 -33.34 -28.90
C ALA A 769 7.56 -33.41 -27.52
N ALA A 770 8.26 -32.93 -26.48
CA ALA A 770 7.75 -32.84 -25.12
C ALA A 770 6.80 -31.63 -24.91
N GLY A 771 6.69 -30.73 -25.86
CA GLY A 771 5.88 -29.52 -25.79
C GLY A 771 6.66 -28.23 -26.00
N ASN A 772 6.01 -27.07 -25.78
CA ASN A 772 6.63 -25.76 -25.79
C ASN A 772 7.03 -25.40 -24.36
N PHE A 773 8.16 -24.73 -24.22
CA PHE A 773 8.69 -24.28 -22.94
C PHE A 773 9.08 -22.80 -23.06
N ASP A 774 8.58 -22.00 -22.11
CA ASP A 774 8.89 -20.57 -21.99
C ASP A 774 9.54 -20.33 -20.62
N LEU A 775 10.81 -19.91 -20.62
CA LEU A 775 11.58 -19.58 -19.41
C LEU A 775 11.63 -18.07 -19.23
N MET A 776 11.26 -17.59 -18.04
CA MET A 776 11.47 -16.21 -17.62
C MET A 776 12.28 -16.17 -16.33
N PHE A 777 13.31 -15.32 -16.32
CA PHE A 777 14.06 -14.97 -15.13
C PHE A 777 14.08 -13.45 -14.99
N ASN A 778 13.64 -12.94 -13.84
CA ASN A 778 13.63 -11.52 -13.52
C ASN A 778 14.30 -11.30 -12.16
N ALA A 779 15.30 -10.42 -12.08
CA ALA A 779 16.00 -10.15 -10.83
C ALA A 779 16.33 -8.67 -10.68
N ALA A 780 16.34 -8.21 -9.44
CA ALA A 780 16.77 -6.88 -9.03
C ALA A 780 17.89 -7.00 -7.98
N TYR A 781 18.97 -6.24 -8.21
CA TYR A 781 20.07 -6.08 -7.27
C TYR A 781 20.16 -4.65 -6.78
N LEU A 782 19.96 -4.43 -5.50
CA LEU A 782 20.11 -3.15 -4.82
C LEU A 782 21.56 -2.97 -4.38
N SER A 783 22.36 -2.18 -5.11
CA SER A 783 23.77 -1.95 -4.78
C SER A 783 23.94 -0.97 -3.64
N ALA A 784 23.18 0.14 -3.65
CA ALA A 784 23.17 1.14 -2.59
C ALA A 784 21.76 1.71 -2.37
N PHE A 785 21.44 1.99 -1.12
CA PHE A 785 20.31 2.80 -0.69
C PHE A 785 20.75 3.59 0.53
N ASP A 786 21.04 4.88 0.31
CA ASP A 786 21.59 5.76 1.33
C ASP A 786 20.63 6.92 1.58
N ARG A 787 20.26 7.10 2.83
CA ARG A 787 19.52 8.27 3.28
C ARG A 787 20.46 9.24 3.97
N TYR A 788 20.45 10.46 3.51
CA TYR A 788 21.22 11.57 4.03
C TYR A 788 20.29 12.47 4.83
N ASP A 789 20.43 12.45 6.15
CA ASP A 789 19.69 13.32 7.05
C ASP A 789 20.61 14.52 7.39
N THR A 790 20.29 15.69 6.84
CA THR A 790 21.01 16.90 7.20
C THR A 790 20.56 17.35 8.58
N LEU A 791 21.45 17.27 9.54
CA LEU A 791 21.22 17.76 10.88
C LEU A 791 21.28 19.31 10.87
N PRO A 792 20.58 19.97 11.81
CA PRO A 792 20.51 21.43 11.84
C PRO A 792 21.84 22.14 12.13
N ASN A 793 22.80 21.44 12.71
CA ASN A 793 24.19 21.92 12.84
C ASN A 793 25.00 21.84 11.53
N GLY A 794 24.33 21.48 10.41
CA GLY A 794 24.95 21.30 9.10
C GLY A 794 25.66 19.96 8.91
N GLN A 795 25.75 19.11 9.94
CA GLN A 795 26.30 17.77 9.81
C GLN A 795 25.34 16.88 9.02
N VAL A 796 25.87 16.02 8.19
CA VAL A 796 25.10 15.05 7.42
C VAL A 796 25.30 13.66 8.02
N ARG A 797 24.22 13.07 8.49
CA ARG A 797 24.20 11.66 8.91
C ARG A 797 23.80 10.81 7.69
N VAL A 798 24.61 9.81 7.37
CA VAL A 798 24.30 8.86 6.31
C VAL A 798 23.81 7.55 6.93
N ALA A 799 22.61 7.11 6.54
CA ALA A 799 22.05 5.82 6.90
C ALA A 799 22.03 4.92 5.65
N THR A 800 22.98 4.00 5.56
CA THR A 800 23.03 2.99 4.50
C THR A 800 22.06 1.85 4.84
N ARG A 801 21.10 1.57 3.93
CA ARG A 801 20.02 0.60 4.14
C ARG A 801 20.11 -0.64 3.25
N ALA A 802 20.81 -0.61 2.13
CA ALA A 802 20.94 -1.79 1.25
C ALA A 802 21.48 -3.00 2.01
N GLY A 803 20.74 -4.10 2.00
CA GLY A 803 21.02 -5.31 2.77
C GLY A 803 20.61 -5.25 4.23
N LYS A 804 19.85 -4.22 4.67
CA LYS A 804 19.43 -4.05 6.07
C LYS A 804 17.92 -4.05 6.21
N ALA A 805 17.46 -4.38 7.42
CA ALA A 805 16.12 -4.13 7.91
C ALA A 805 16.18 -3.03 8.97
N ASP A 806 15.20 -2.15 9.03
CA ASP A 806 15.19 -1.04 9.99
C ASP A 806 13.96 -1.02 10.89
N ILE A 807 14.04 -0.22 11.95
CA ILE A 807 12.98 -0.04 12.94
C ILE A 807 11.70 0.61 12.36
N ALA A 808 11.75 1.16 11.14
CA ALA A 808 10.59 1.68 10.44
C ALA A 808 9.74 0.57 9.80
N ARG A 809 10.07 -0.70 10.03
CA ARG A 809 9.42 -1.89 9.48
C ARG A 809 9.58 -2.01 7.96
N GLU A 810 10.75 -1.65 7.45
CA GLU A 810 11.12 -1.78 6.05
C GLU A 810 12.37 -2.67 5.91
N SER A 811 12.33 -3.61 4.97
CA SER A 811 13.47 -4.45 4.59
C SER A 811 13.98 -4.06 3.21
N PHE A 812 15.32 -4.00 3.07
CA PHE A 812 16.02 -3.63 1.85
C PHE A 812 16.94 -4.77 1.39
N PRO A 813 16.42 -5.94 1.02
CA PRO A 813 17.25 -7.05 0.56
C PRO A 813 18.04 -6.62 -0.68
N ARG A 814 19.32 -7.04 -0.76
CA ARG A 814 20.14 -6.71 -1.93
C ARG A 814 19.69 -7.45 -3.17
N TRP A 815 19.17 -8.65 -3.03
CA TRP A 815 18.70 -9.48 -4.13
C TRP A 815 17.24 -9.87 -3.96
N LYS A 816 16.48 -9.68 -5.01
CA LYS A 816 15.17 -10.32 -5.22
C LYS A 816 15.15 -10.91 -6.63
N ALA A 817 14.60 -12.09 -6.79
CA ALA A 817 14.53 -12.73 -8.11
C ALA A 817 13.29 -13.62 -8.22
N ASN A 818 12.75 -13.70 -9.43
CA ASN A 818 11.71 -14.64 -9.81
C ASN A 818 12.18 -15.44 -11.02
N THR A 819 11.84 -16.72 -11.04
CA THR A 819 12.04 -17.61 -12.19
C THR A 819 10.73 -18.31 -12.46
N SER A 820 10.27 -18.35 -13.70
CA SER A 820 9.13 -19.17 -14.11
C SER A 820 9.46 -20.00 -15.31
N LEU A 821 8.93 -21.23 -15.34
CA LEU A 821 8.98 -22.12 -16.47
C LEU A 821 7.55 -22.54 -16.82
N ASP A 822 7.07 -22.04 -17.93
CA ASP A 822 5.78 -22.39 -18.50
C ASP A 822 5.96 -23.54 -19.50
N TRP A 823 5.08 -24.54 -19.43
CA TRP A 823 5.03 -25.66 -20.33
C TRP A 823 3.65 -25.81 -20.95
N SER A 824 3.58 -26.08 -22.25
CA SER A 824 2.32 -26.36 -22.92
C SER A 824 2.47 -27.50 -23.96
N ARG A 825 1.47 -28.39 -23.97
CA ARG A 825 1.40 -29.47 -24.96
C ARG A 825 -0.05 -29.89 -25.23
N GLY A 826 -0.56 -29.55 -26.40
CA GLY A 826 -1.95 -29.82 -26.76
C GLY A 826 -2.92 -29.13 -25.82
N LEU A 827 -3.72 -29.91 -25.09
CA LEU A 827 -4.72 -29.39 -24.15
C LEU A 827 -4.19 -29.21 -22.72
N TRP A 828 -2.93 -29.55 -22.48
CA TRP A 828 -2.28 -29.44 -21.17
C TRP A 828 -1.36 -28.22 -21.08
N SER A 829 -1.39 -27.55 -19.95
CA SER A 829 -0.39 -26.55 -19.58
C SER A 829 0.00 -26.69 -18.13
N ALA A 830 1.22 -26.28 -17.79
CA ALA A 830 1.72 -26.29 -16.43
C ALA A 830 2.74 -25.16 -16.25
N ASN A 831 2.92 -24.72 -15.03
CA ASN A 831 3.93 -23.74 -14.65
C ASN A 831 4.63 -24.17 -13.36
N TRP A 832 5.89 -23.87 -13.27
CA TRP A 832 6.66 -23.83 -12.04
C TRP A 832 7.26 -22.45 -11.88
N SER A 833 7.07 -21.83 -10.72
CA SER A 833 7.63 -20.52 -10.37
C SER A 833 8.44 -20.61 -9.08
N MET A 834 9.50 -19.81 -9.00
CA MET A 834 10.38 -19.71 -7.85
C MET A 834 10.57 -18.24 -7.49
N HIS A 835 10.37 -17.89 -6.22
CA HIS A 835 10.53 -16.55 -5.69
C HIS A 835 11.65 -16.54 -4.66
N TYR A 836 12.64 -15.67 -4.87
CA TYR A 836 13.81 -15.53 -4.01
C TYR A 836 13.88 -14.13 -3.41
N ILE A 837 13.98 -14.04 -2.08
CA ILE A 837 14.25 -12.82 -1.33
C ILE A 837 15.54 -13.02 -0.53
N GLY A 838 16.53 -12.16 -0.78
CA GLY A 838 17.83 -12.21 -0.14
C GLY A 838 17.77 -11.86 1.35
N ASN A 839 18.79 -12.22 2.09
CA ASN A 839 18.89 -11.88 3.50
C ASN A 839 19.04 -10.39 3.76
N THR A 840 18.61 -9.95 4.97
CA THR A 840 18.84 -8.60 5.48
C THR A 840 19.44 -8.66 6.89
N ASP A 841 20.21 -7.63 7.24
CA ASP A 841 20.84 -7.49 8.56
C ASP A 841 19.98 -6.58 9.43
N GLU A 842 19.62 -7.03 10.64
CA GLU A 842 18.85 -6.28 11.63
C GLU A 842 19.73 -5.44 12.58
N GLY A 843 21.06 -5.48 12.44
CA GLY A 843 21.99 -4.77 13.32
C GLY A 843 22.22 -5.49 14.66
N ALA A 844 22.51 -4.71 15.71
CA ALA A 844 23.00 -5.23 17.00
C ALA A 844 21.91 -5.72 17.97
N ALA A 845 20.72 -6.07 17.50
CA ALA A 845 19.69 -6.64 18.37
C ALA A 845 20.17 -7.99 18.94
N PRO A 846 20.15 -8.19 20.28
CA PRO A 846 20.63 -9.43 20.88
C PRO A 846 19.85 -10.65 20.39
N GLY A 847 20.55 -11.63 19.82
CA GLY A 847 19.99 -12.92 19.41
C GLY A 847 19.42 -13.01 18.00
N TYR A 848 19.23 -11.89 17.29
CA TYR A 848 18.61 -11.85 15.95
C TYR A 848 19.34 -10.85 15.05
N GLY A 849 20.53 -11.19 14.60
CA GLY A 849 21.34 -10.28 13.80
C GLY A 849 21.02 -10.30 12.29
N ARG A 850 20.22 -11.25 11.81
CA ARG A 850 20.01 -11.46 10.37
C ARG A 850 18.68 -12.14 10.09
N ILE A 851 17.88 -11.53 9.21
CA ILE A 851 16.73 -12.17 8.58
C ILE A 851 17.27 -13.08 7.46
N PRO A 852 17.05 -14.41 7.49
CA PRO A 852 17.59 -15.32 6.49
C PRO A 852 16.92 -15.17 5.13
N VAL A 853 17.49 -15.84 4.13
CA VAL A 853 16.93 -15.97 2.78
C VAL A 853 15.57 -16.65 2.84
N GLN A 854 14.61 -16.13 2.05
CA GLN A 854 13.37 -16.83 1.74
C GLN A 854 13.39 -17.30 0.29
N LEU A 855 13.02 -18.57 0.10
CA LEU A 855 12.84 -19.21 -1.19
C LEU A 855 11.51 -19.95 -1.17
N THR A 856 10.57 -19.55 -2.04
CA THR A 856 9.26 -20.21 -2.20
C THR A 856 9.09 -20.71 -3.63
N HIS A 857 8.27 -21.74 -3.79
CA HIS A 857 7.98 -22.37 -5.07
C HIS A 857 6.48 -22.53 -5.23
N ASP A 858 5.98 -22.17 -6.41
CA ASP A 858 4.59 -22.32 -6.80
C ASP A 858 4.51 -23.25 -8.00
N VAL A 859 3.45 -24.06 -8.06
CA VAL A 859 3.20 -24.95 -9.20
C VAL A 859 1.71 -24.96 -9.54
N TRP A 860 1.40 -25.05 -10.82
CA TRP A 860 0.04 -25.36 -11.25
C TRP A 860 0.03 -26.19 -12.53
N GLY A 861 -1.06 -26.94 -12.73
CA GLY A 861 -1.36 -27.66 -13.95
C GLY A 861 -2.78 -27.38 -14.41
N ALA A 862 -2.98 -27.26 -15.71
CA ALA A 862 -4.28 -27.04 -16.31
C ALA A 862 -4.57 -27.96 -17.47
N TYR A 863 -5.86 -28.26 -17.67
CA TYR A 863 -6.39 -29.05 -18.76
C TYR A 863 -7.59 -28.36 -19.40
N THR A 864 -7.53 -28.15 -20.72
CA THR A 864 -8.65 -27.60 -21.50
C THR A 864 -9.45 -28.75 -22.10
N LEU A 865 -10.77 -28.76 -21.94
CA LEU A 865 -11.62 -29.81 -22.50
C LEU A 865 -11.64 -29.74 -24.03
N GLN A 866 -11.53 -30.91 -24.68
CA GLN A 866 -11.50 -30.98 -26.13
C GLN A 866 -12.85 -30.59 -26.80
N SER A 867 -13.96 -30.86 -26.11
CA SER A 867 -15.33 -30.68 -26.64
C SER A 867 -15.99 -29.36 -26.23
N GLN A 868 -15.39 -28.64 -25.31
CA GLN A 868 -15.95 -27.40 -24.76
C GLN A 868 -14.81 -26.43 -24.38
N PRO A 869 -14.99 -25.13 -24.52
CA PRO A 869 -13.96 -24.13 -24.20
C PRO A 869 -13.82 -23.92 -22.68
N VAL A 870 -13.66 -25.00 -21.93
CA VAL A 870 -13.53 -25.00 -20.46
C VAL A 870 -12.14 -25.47 -20.07
N THR A 871 -11.45 -24.67 -19.28
CA THR A 871 -10.14 -24.98 -18.71
C THR A 871 -10.25 -25.16 -17.20
N PHE A 872 -9.77 -26.28 -16.69
CA PHE A 872 -9.61 -26.54 -15.25
C PHE A 872 -8.15 -26.38 -14.86
N THR A 873 -7.89 -25.65 -13.79
CA THR A 873 -6.54 -25.46 -13.24
C THR A 873 -6.52 -25.89 -11.78
N VAL A 874 -5.47 -26.61 -11.38
CA VAL A 874 -5.16 -26.90 -9.97
C VAL A 874 -3.78 -26.37 -9.69
N GLY A 875 -3.62 -25.64 -8.59
CA GLY A 875 -2.34 -25.07 -8.23
C GLY A 875 -2.07 -25.07 -6.73
N VAL A 876 -0.80 -24.94 -6.41
CA VAL A 876 -0.29 -24.83 -5.05
C VAL A 876 0.73 -23.68 -5.01
N GLN A 877 0.43 -22.65 -4.24
CA GLN A 877 1.38 -21.59 -3.91
C GLN A 877 2.14 -22.00 -2.64
N ASN A 878 3.43 -21.61 -2.56
CA ASN A 878 4.34 -22.00 -1.49
C ASN A 878 4.32 -23.51 -1.23
N LEU A 879 4.66 -24.27 -2.27
CA LEU A 879 4.59 -25.75 -2.31
C LEU A 879 5.21 -26.43 -1.08
N PHE A 880 6.31 -25.90 -0.55
CA PHE A 880 7.05 -26.46 0.56
C PHE A 880 6.66 -25.89 1.93
N ASP A 881 5.56 -25.14 2.01
CA ASP A 881 5.05 -24.50 3.24
C ASP A 881 6.14 -23.70 3.99
N LYS A 882 6.91 -22.91 3.24
CA LYS A 882 7.98 -22.11 3.82
C LYS A 882 7.38 -20.95 4.61
N GLU A 883 7.62 -20.93 5.92
CA GLU A 883 7.21 -19.84 6.80
C GLU A 883 8.00 -18.54 6.51
N PRO A 884 7.41 -17.37 6.79
CA PRO A 884 8.16 -16.11 6.72
C PRO A 884 9.31 -16.14 7.72
N PRO A 885 10.48 -15.57 7.37
CA PRO A 885 11.61 -15.51 8.28
C PRO A 885 11.33 -14.58 9.45
N LEU A 886 11.75 -14.98 10.66
CA LEU A 886 11.55 -14.19 11.86
C LEU A 886 12.39 -12.91 11.82
N SER A 887 11.81 -11.82 12.35
CA SER A 887 12.43 -10.50 12.49
C SER A 887 12.19 -9.95 13.88
N TYR A 888 13.24 -9.64 14.60
CA TYR A 888 13.16 -9.02 15.92
C TYR A 888 12.88 -7.51 15.83
N VAL A 889 13.44 -6.84 14.81
CA VAL A 889 13.33 -5.39 14.63
C VAL A 889 12.04 -5.02 13.90
N ASN A 890 11.73 -5.71 12.80
CA ASN A 890 10.59 -5.40 11.94
C ASN A 890 9.32 -6.20 12.26
N GLY A 891 9.44 -7.28 13.04
CA GLY A 891 8.35 -8.22 13.27
C GLY A 891 7.20 -7.67 14.10
N GLY A 892 7.43 -6.70 14.98
CA GLY A 892 6.42 -6.27 15.94
C GLY A 892 5.86 -7.47 16.71
N ASP A 893 4.55 -7.46 16.95
CA ASP A 893 3.86 -8.53 17.69
C ASP A 893 3.68 -9.82 16.86
N LEU A 894 3.91 -9.78 15.55
CA LEU A 894 3.71 -10.92 14.63
C LEU A 894 5.03 -11.60 14.21
N ASN A 895 6.18 -11.07 14.65
CA ASN A 895 7.51 -11.68 14.53
C ASN A 895 8.14 -11.73 13.15
N PHE A 896 7.53 -11.10 12.11
CA PHE A 896 8.09 -11.05 10.77
C PHE A 896 7.74 -9.71 10.07
N ASP A 897 8.45 -9.38 9.01
CA ASP A 897 8.18 -8.19 8.20
C ASP A 897 6.99 -8.42 7.24
N MET A 898 5.81 -7.95 7.63
CA MET A 898 4.57 -8.09 6.87
C MET A 898 4.56 -7.32 5.55
N SER A 899 5.44 -6.33 5.37
CA SER A 899 5.53 -5.54 4.14
C SER A 899 6.32 -6.22 3.03
N THR A 900 7.10 -7.25 3.39
CA THR A 900 8.01 -7.96 2.50
C THR A 900 7.62 -9.43 2.29
N TYR A 901 7.11 -10.10 3.34
CA TYR A 901 6.87 -11.55 3.33
C TYR A 901 5.38 -11.89 3.43
N ASN A 902 4.95 -12.93 2.69
CA ASN A 902 3.58 -13.43 2.74
C ASN A 902 3.41 -14.46 3.87
N PRO A 903 2.50 -14.23 4.85
CA PRO A 903 2.31 -15.12 6.00
C PRO A 903 1.30 -16.25 5.77
N ARG A 904 0.69 -16.33 4.60
CA ARG A 904 -0.43 -17.27 4.34
C ARG A 904 -0.03 -18.74 4.53
N GLY A 905 1.23 -19.11 4.24
CA GLY A 905 1.69 -20.50 4.18
C GLY A 905 1.34 -21.15 2.85
N ARG A 906 1.33 -22.50 2.80
CA ARG A 906 0.92 -23.27 1.62
C ARG A 906 -0.55 -23.03 1.31
N PHE A 907 -0.83 -22.63 0.06
CA PHE A 907 -2.18 -22.34 -0.39
C PHE A 907 -2.54 -23.18 -1.62
N ILE A 908 -3.64 -23.92 -1.55
CA ILE A 908 -4.10 -24.84 -2.59
C ILE A 908 -5.34 -24.23 -3.24
N TYR A 909 -5.39 -24.21 -4.56
CA TYR A 909 -6.52 -23.65 -5.29
C TYR A 909 -6.94 -24.47 -6.50
N VAL A 910 -8.19 -24.28 -6.88
CA VAL A 910 -8.80 -24.81 -8.11
C VAL A 910 -9.46 -23.64 -8.84
N LYS A 911 -9.31 -23.59 -10.16
CA LYS A 911 -9.95 -22.61 -11.03
C LYS A 911 -10.62 -23.31 -12.20
N ALA A 912 -11.82 -22.88 -12.56
CA ALA A 912 -12.51 -23.24 -13.78
C ALA A 912 -12.73 -21.97 -14.61
N ALA A 913 -12.40 -21.99 -15.89
CA ALA A 913 -12.62 -20.88 -16.81
C ALA A 913 -13.30 -21.35 -18.09
N ILE A 914 -14.30 -20.60 -18.55
CA ILE A 914 -15.07 -20.83 -19.77
C ILE A 914 -14.83 -19.64 -20.70
N ASN A 915 -14.45 -19.90 -21.94
CA ASN A 915 -14.28 -18.87 -23.00
C ASN A 915 -15.23 -19.19 -24.15
N LEU A 916 -16.29 -18.40 -24.38
CA LEU A 916 -17.33 -18.56 -25.39
C LEU A 916 -17.26 -17.48 -26.46
#